data_c58a2f26de4e5f75acf445ddf654869b
#
_entry.id   c58a2f26de4e5f75acf445ddf654869b
#
_cell.length_a   1.000
_cell.length_b   1.000
_cell.length_c   1.000
_cell.angle_alpha   90.00
_cell.angle_beta   90.00
_cell.angle_gamma   90.00
#
_symmetry.space_group_name_H-M   'P 1'
#
loop_
_entity.id
_entity.type
_entity.pdbx_description
1 polymer ?
#
loop_
_entity_poly.entity_id
_entity_poly.type
_entity_poly.pdbx_seq_one_letter_code
_entity_poly.pdbx_strand_id
1 'polypeptide(L)'
;MKRILLLSYCFGFIFSVAQAQFRKKSAPSVSPGNQNPSSLNYNSPTEYTIAGIEVIGLNVLDKNAMISLTGLKIGDVIKIPGTATANAVRKLWKHGLVGDVTISADRIEGSNIYITVRLTERPRLTDFYFRGLSKGKQSSLKEDMRLIRGKIVTDAMIRNAESSVKKHFVKKGFLNTQVKIVKERDTLNRGGVRLRIDVDVQSKVKINNIVFDGNEKTPDAVLKKKLKKTHERARFTLHRTLLSSLFDFKPRYVKEYFDSSRQTSWKEVKRFINDNIKLNIFKGSKFIRSDYEEDKKKLIDYLNGQGFRDASIISDTILNNNSGRIDLKLNLFEGRKYYFRNITWTGNYLYAAATLNKVLDIKKGDVYSQELIDRKTTFNPKGGADISGLYMDDGYLFFRVLPVEVAVVNDSIDVEMRIFEGDQAIIDQVTITGNERTSEHVIRRELTTVPGQKFRRADIIRTQQQLSQMGFFNPQKIEQDIRPNPANGTVNIGWKLEEQSNDQVQLSGGWGGYYGFVGTVGLTFNNFSLRNVPNFKKWRPLPVGDGQRLSLQMQANGKSFQSYSISFSEPWLGGRKPNSLTVSLNHSISRIPSGRSGTTLTYDVSSAYLKQSGITLGFGRRLEWPDNYFTLTNSLSFLQYNYHNYFGVTSALPATGITNSVIFNTTLSRNSIDNPMFPTTGSSISLSLNLTPPYSLWRTPDYYKDINTRYNWLELYKWMFDAKFYIKVLGSKKPEGRSLVIETKAHFGYIGTYNDKIGGPGPFERFLMGGAGLTGGFNSFVLGQDIIGLRGYQDNHVTPPLYDRYGAASTGIQGGIVYNKFGMELRYPVVTSQAATVYSFVFTEAGNNWNNYQDFNPFNLYRSAGFGARIFMPAFGLIGLNWAYGFDTLPNANAKSGSQFHFTIGQQIR
;
A
#
# COMPACT_ATOMS: atom_id res chain seq x y z
N MET A 1 -32.11 -29.17 -18.46
CA MET A 1 -32.87 -29.40 -19.68
C MET A 1 -32.21 -28.72 -20.84
N LYS A 2 -31.51 -29.49 -21.60
CA LYS A 2 -31.52 -29.62 -23.06
C LYS A 2 -31.35 -28.32 -23.87
N ARG A 3 -30.23 -28.29 -24.50
CA ARG A 3 -29.76 -27.72 -25.74
C ARG A 3 -28.60 -26.79 -25.56
N ILE A 4 -27.39 -27.29 -25.77
CA ILE A 4 -26.49 -26.97 -26.87
C ILE A 4 -25.41 -28.09 -26.88
N LEU A 5 -25.69 -29.07 -27.66
CA LEU A 5 -24.76 -30.04 -28.23
C LEU A 5 -24.97 -29.85 -29.73
N LEU A 6 -23.94 -29.40 -30.43
CA LEU A 6 -23.71 -29.58 -31.88
C LEU A 6 -22.71 -28.53 -32.33
N LEU A 7 -21.47 -28.91 -32.42
CA LEU A 7 -20.53 -28.52 -33.48
C LEU A 7 -19.13 -29.00 -33.09
N SER A 8 -18.85 -30.24 -33.41
CA SER A 8 -17.52 -30.77 -33.69
C SER A 8 -17.63 -32.18 -34.25
N TYR A 9 -18.06 -32.22 -35.46
CA TYR A 9 -17.84 -33.37 -36.36
C TYR A 9 -17.42 -32.78 -37.69
N CYS A 10 -16.19 -33.01 -38.08
CA CYS A 10 -15.64 -33.08 -39.42
C CYS A 10 -14.15 -32.74 -39.35
N PHE A 11 -13.32 -33.72 -39.27
CA PHE A 11 -12.10 -33.94 -40.03
C PHE A 11 -11.37 -35.17 -39.45
N GLY A 12 -11.84 -36.29 -39.79
CA GLY A 12 -11.08 -37.52 -39.72
C GLY A 12 -11.28 -38.21 -41.07
N PHE A 13 -10.27 -38.35 -41.83
CA PHE A 13 -10.06 -39.49 -42.69
C PHE A 13 -8.76 -39.33 -43.47
N ILE A 14 -8.09 -40.50 -43.62
CA ILE A 14 -7.04 -40.87 -44.59
C ILE A 14 -5.60 -40.57 -44.15
N PHE A 15 -4.93 -41.57 -43.65
CA PHE A 15 -3.70 -42.07 -44.25
C PHE A 15 -3.46 -43.52 -43.87
N SER A 16 -3.67 -44.35 -44.86
CA SER A 16 -3.34 -45.78 -44.91
C SER A 16 -1.83 -45.99 -45.08
N VAL A 17 -1.37 -46.96 -44.32
CA VAL A 17 -0.25 -47.88 -44.49
C VAL A 17 0.45 -47.84 -45.84
N ALA A 18 1.77 -47.54 -45.81
CA ALA A 18 2.72 -48.09 -46.79
C ALA A 18 3.99 -48.58 -46.04
N GLN A 19 4.06 -49.85 -45.84
CA GLN A 19 5.31 -50.53 -45.49
C GLN A 19 6.20 -50.57 -46.74
N ALA A 20 7.36 -49.90 -46.69
CA ALA A 20 8.43 -50.07 -47.61
C ALA A 20 9.63 -50.73 -46.92
N GLN A 21 9.81 -52.03 -47.18
CA GLN A 21 11.02 -52.72 -46.82
C GLN A 21 12.21 -52.10 -47.59
N PHE A 22 13.14 -51.51 -46.92
CA PHE A 22 14.45 -51.23 -47.49
C PHE A 22 15.40 -52.39 -47.17
N ARG A 23 15.68 -53.17 -48.21
CA ARG A 23 16.78 -54.11 -48.27
C ARG A 23 18.12 -53.34 -47.95
N LYS A 24 18.84 -53.81 -46.94
CA LYS A 24 20.26 -53.55 -46.74
C LYS A 24 21.05 -54.06 -47.90
N LYS A 25 21.58 -53.20 -48.77
CA LYS A 25 22.72 -53.54 -49.62
C LYS A 25 23.98 -53.43 -48.77
N SER A 26 24.63 -54.54 -48.53
CA SER A 26 25.96 -54.67 -48.02
C SER A 26 26.93 -54.06 -49.00
N ALA A 27 27.62 -52.96 -48.57
CA ALA A 27 28.79 -52.46 -49.26
C ALA A 27 29.95 -53.41 -49.05
N PRO A 28 30.83 -53.56 -49.99
CA PRO A 28 31.97 -54.46 -49.88
C PRO A 28 32.91 -53.98 -48.78
N SER A 29 33.28 -54.85 -47.93
CA SER A 29 34.34 -54.66 -46.95
C SER A 29 35.70 -54.56 -47.70
N VAL A 30 36.20 -53.29 -47.81
CA VAL A 30 37.60 -53.07 -48.02
C VAL A 30 38.27 -53.17 -46.64
N SER A 31 38.99 -54.22 -46.38
CA SER A 31 39.89 -54.38 -45.28
C SER A 31 41.05 -53.38 -45.47
N PRO A 32 41.20 -52.34 -44.63
CA PRO A 32 42.49 -51.70 -44.58
C PRO A 32 43.45 -52.63 -43.81
N GLY A 33 44.55 -52.89 -44.43
CA GLY A 33 45.63 -53.65 -43.80
C GLY A 33 45.99 -53.08 -42.44
N ASN A 34 45.90 -53.99 -41.49
CA ASN A 34 46.25 -53.74 -40.10
C ASN A 34 47.77 -53.56 -39.97
N GLN A 35 48.30 -52.37 -40.20
CA GLN A 35 49.59 -51.97 -39.60
C GLN A 35 49.34 -51.30 -38.32
N ASN A 36 49.47 -52.06 -37.21
CA ASN A 36 49.55 -51.53 -35.89
C ASN A 36 50.61 -50.39 -35.86
N PRO A 37 50.29 -49.19 -35.41
CA PRO A 37 51.28 -48.20 -35.19
C PRO A 37 52.27 -48.76 -34.17
N SER A 38 53.56 -48.81 -34.52
CA SER A 38 54.67 -49.22 -33.65
C SER A 38 54.42 -48.56 -32.29
N SER A 39 54.36 -49.37 -31.26
CA SER A 39 54.05 -48.96 -29.91
C SER A 39 54.91 -47.78 -29.48
N LEU A 40 54.29 -46.57 -29.30
CA LEU A 40 55.01 -45.42 -28.76
C LEU A 40 55.62 -45.75 -27.42
N ASN A 41 56.96 -45.75 -27.34
CA ASN A 41 57.66 -46.06 -26.09
C ASN A 41 57.62 -44.82 -25.17
N TYR A 42 56.85 -44.90 -24.13
CA TYR A 42 56.73 -43.80 -23.15
C TYR A 42 58.00 -43.47 -22.37
N ASN A 43 58.98 -44.36 -22.34
CA ASN A 43 60.26 -44.17 -21.62
C ASN A 43 61.34 -43.56 -22.48
N SER A 44 61.16 -43.47 -23.79
CA SER A 44 62.08 -42.81 -24.75
C SER A 44 61.33 -41.89 -25.73
N PRO A 45 61.15 -40.60 -25.38
CA PRO A 45 60.47 -39.66 -26.26
C PRO A 45 61.24 -39.47 -27.56
N THR A 46 60.56 -39.69 -28.70
CA THR A 46 61.11 -39.52 -30.01
C THR A 46 60.56 -38.25 -30.68
N GLU A 47 61.41 -37.55 -31.49
CA GLU A 47 61.01 -36.41 -32.24
C GLU A 47 60.28 -36.78 -33.54
N TYR A 48 59.10 -36.21 -33.78
CA TYR A 48 58.32 -36.41 -34.99
C TYR A 48 57.89 -35.05 -35.55
N THR A 49 57.82 -34.94 -36.87
CA THR A 49 57.26 -33.82 -37.63
C THR A 49 55.81 -34.07 -37.86
N ILE A 50 54.91 -33.15 -37.45
CA ILE A 50 53.50 -33.24 -37.71
C ILE A 50 53.19 -33.12 -39.21
N ALA A 51 52.84 -34.21 -39.87
CA ALA A 51 52.43 -34.25 -41.26
C ALA A 51 50.93 -33.98 -41.51
N GLY A 52 50.12 -34.26 -40.53
CA GLY A 52 48.67 -33.99 -40.59
C GLY A 52 48.00 -33.93 -39.23
N ILE A 53 46.96 -33.09 -39.10
CA ILE A 53 46.14 -33.02 -37.94
C ILE A 53 44.66 -33.16 -38.35
N GLU A 54 44.01 -34.21 -37.88
CA GLU A 54 42.58 -34.41 -38.06
C GLU A 54 41.82 -34.18 -36.73
N VAL A 55 40.70 -33.47 -36.83
CA VAL A 55 39.81 -33.28 -35.67
C VAL A 55 38.49 -34.01 -35.95
N ILE A 56 38.15 -34.92 -35.03
CA ILE A 56 36.94 -35.70 -35.11
C ILE A 56 36.06 -35.54 -33.84
N GLY A 57 34.77 -35.83 -33.96
CA GLY A 57 33.82 -35.75 -32.84
C GLY A 57 33.15 -34.39 -32.60
N LEU A 58 33.32 -33.47 -33.56
CA LEU A 58 32.64 -32.17 -33.53
C LEU A 58 31.36 -32.17 -34.35
N ASN A 59 30.33 -31.50 -33.84
CA ASN A 59 29.04 -31.36 -34.49
C ASN A 59 28.72 -29.90 -34.87
N VAL A 60 29.14 -28.94 -34.05
CA VAL A 60 28.80 -27.52 -34.17
C VAL A 60 30.04 -26.64 -34.20
N LEU A 61 31.14 -27.05 -33.57
CA LEU A 61 32.38 -26.29 -33.53
C LEU A 61 33.18 -26.46 -34.83
N ASP A 62 33.81 -25.38 -35.31
CA ASP A 62 34.66 -25.39 -36.47
C ASP A 62 35.97 -26.16 -36.22
N LYS A 63 36.31 -27.08 -37.08
CA LYS A 63 37.49 -27.95 -36.95
C LYS A 63 38.78 -27.17 -37.00
N ASN A 64 38.89 -26.19 -37.90
CA ASN A 64 40.14 -25.40 -38.08
C ASN A 64 40.35 -24.49 -36.87
N ALA A 65 39.27 -23.91 -36.31
CA ALA A 65 39.37 -23.14 -35.09
C ALA A 65 39.87 -24.01 -33.93
N MET A 66 39.40 -25.25 -33.82
CA MET A 66 39.87 -26.18 -32.76
C MET A 66 41.31 -26.60 -32.94
N ILE A 67 41.77 -26.81 -34.21
CA ILE A 67 43.20 -27.06 -34.49
C ILE A 67 44.03 -25.87 -34.04
N SER A 68 43.65 -24.64 -34.41
CA SER A 68 44.35 -23.42 -34.00
C SER A 68 44.44 -23.29 -32.48
N LEU A 69 43.38 -23.66 -31.72
CA LEU A 69 43.39 -23.65 -30.25
C LEU A 69 44.36 -24.66 -29.63
N THR A 70 44.68 -25.76 -30.30
CA THR A 70 45.68 -26.71 -29.80
C THR A 70 47.05 -26.05 -29.71
N GLY A 71 47.33 -25.16 -30.65
CA GLY A 71 48.65 -24.57 -30.86
C GLY A 71 49.63 -25.49 -31.57
N LEU A 72 49.17 -26.64 -32.13
CA LEU A 72 49.91 -27.50 -32.99
C LEU A 72 49.73 -27.11 -34.46
N LYS A 73 50.79 -27.11 -35.25
CA LYS A 73 50.74 -26.78 -36.69
C LYS A 73 51.37 -27.93 -37.48
N ILE A 74 50.91 -28.14 -38.72
CA ILE A 74 51.56 -28.98 -39.67
C ILE A 74 52.97 -28.43 -39.96
N GLY A 75 53.97 -29.28 -39.88
CA GLY A 75 55.37 -28.92 -39.95
C GLY A 75 56.08 -28.74 -38.64
N ASP A 76 55.39 -28.61 -37.50
CA ASP A 76 55.96 -28.51 -36.17
C ASP A 76 56.69 -29.84 -35.80
N VAL A 77 57.90 -29.72 -35.26
CA VAL A 77 58.65 -30.85 -34.69
C VAL A 77 58.31 -30.98 -33.21
N ILE A 78 57.73 -32.09 -32.81
CA ILE A 78 57.31 -32.34 -31.43
C ILE A 78 57.84 -33.66 -30.87
N LYS A 79 58.11 -33.67 -29.57
CA LYS A 79 58.47 -34.92 -28.87
C LYS A 79 57.19 -35.64 -28.42
N ILE A 80 57.10 -36.95 -28.77
CA ILE A 80 55.99 -37.82 -28.34
C ILE A 80 56.53 -39.04 -27.63
N PRO A 81 56.10 -39.33 -26.43
CA PRO A 81 55.24 -38.49 -25.51
C PRO A 81 55.98 -37.22 -25.08
N GLY A 82 55.23 -36.10 -24.97
CA GLY A 82 55.86 -34.84 -24.62
C GLY A 82 54.88 -33.73 -24.16
N THR A 83 55.51 -32.63 -23.81
CA THR A 83 54.77 -31.48 -23.25
C THR A 83 53.85 -30.76 -24.29
N ALA A 84 54.17 -30.84 -25.60
CA ALA A 84 53.39 -30.19 -26.66
C ALA A 84 51.95 -30.72 -26.72
N THR A 85 51.76 -32.05 -26.73
CA THR A 85 50.44 -32.68 -26.74
C THR A 85 49.71 -32.47 -25.44
N ALA A 86 50.40 -32.55 -24.29
CA ALA A 86 49.80 -32.24 -22.98
C ALA A 86 49.31 -30.76 -22.88
N ASN A 87 50.10 -29.85 -23.45
CA ASN A 87 49.73 -28.43 -23.50
C ASN A 87 48.54 -28.16 -24.44
N ALA A 88 48.47 -28.88 -25.57
CA ALA A 88 47.34 -28.81 -26.49
C ALA A 88 46.05 -29.24 -25.79
N VAL A 89 46.09 -30.36 -25.04
CA VAL A 89 44.93 -30.87 -24.24
C VAL A 89 44.56 -29.80 -23.18
N ARG A 90 45.54 -29.24 -22.47
CA ARG A 90 45.27 -28.22 -21.41
C ARG A 90 44.65 -26.95 -22.00
N LYS A 91 45.13 -26.49 -23.19
CA LYS A 91 44.58 -25.30 -23.89
C LYS A 91 43.12 -25.53 -24.28
N LEU A 92 42.80 -26.66 -24.92
CA LEU A 92 41.44 -27.03 -25.31
C LEU A 92 40.50 -27.10 -24.09
N TRP A 93 40.95 -27.71 -23.00
CA TRP A 93 40.18 -27.80 -21.75
C TRP A 93 39.94 -26.44 -21.09
N LYS A 94 40.99 -25.56 -21.12
CA LYS A 94 40.90 -24.22 -20.50
C LYS A 94 39.85 -23.35 -21.21
N HIS A 95 39.64 -23.51 -22.52
CA HIS A 95 38.57 -22.85 -23.26
C HIS A 95 37.17 -23.29 -22.85
N GLY A 96 37.04 -24.46 -22.25
CA GLY A 96 35.73 -24.92 -21.68
C GLY A 96 34.68 -25.31 -22.75
N LEU A 97 34.99 -25.27 -24.02
CA LEU A 97 34.09 -25.60 -25.14
C LEU A 97 33.90 -27.13 -25.29
N VAL A 98 34.89 -27.91 -24.88
CA VAL A 98 34.92 -29.38 -25.02
C VAL A 98 34.84 -30.06 -23.67
N GLY A 99 34.24 -31.23 -23.62
CA GLY A 99 34.05 -32.06 -22.44
C GLY A 99 35.16 -33.08 -22.24
N ASP A 100 35.62 -33.63 -23.37
CA ASP A 100 36.71 -34.61 -23.38
C ASP A 100 37.62 -34.31 -24.56
N VAL A 101 38.92 -34.61 -24.39
CA VAL A 101 39.98 -34.37 -25.37
C VAL A 101 40.92 -35.57 -25.35
N THR A 102 40.97 -36.30 -26.45
CA THR A 102 41.96 -37.36 -26.62
C THR A 102 42.82 -37.07 -27.86
N ILE A 103 44.12 -37.14 -27.72
CA ILE A 103 45.06 -36.98 -28.83
C ILE A 103 45.73 -38.32 -29.06
N SER A 104 45.53 -38.88 -30.26
CA SER A 104 46.15 -40.16 -30.67
C SER A 104 46.97 -40.00 -31.93
N ALA A 105 48.02 -40.81 -32.07
CA ALA A 105 48.70 -41.01 -33.34
C ALA A 105 47.85 -41.93 -34.18
N ASP A 106 47.49 -41.48 -35.37
CA ASP A 106 46.74 -42.34 -36.32
C ASP A 106 47.72 -43.15 -37.18
N ARG A 107 48.80 -42.54 -37.67
CA ARG A 107 49.78 -43.16 -38.52
C ARG A 107 51.13 -42.50 -38.30
N ILE A 108 52.21 -43.33 -38.32
CA ILE A 108 53.60 -42.87 -38.26
C ILE A 108 54.33 -43.37 -39.51
N GLU A 109 54.93 -42.47 -40.28
CA GLU A 109 55.69 -42.77 -41.49
C GLU A 109 57.09 -42.19 -41.34
N GLY A 110 58.07 -43.01 -40.92
CA GLY A 110 59.39 -42.54 -40.62
C GLY A 110 59.47 -41.52 -39.51
N SER A 111 59.91 -40.29 -39.81
CA SER A 111 59.90 -39.14 -38.91
C SER A 111 58.56 -38.36 -38.91
N ASN A 112 57.60 -38.73 -39.74
CA ASN A 112 56.34 -38.01 -39.90
C ASN A 112 55.23 -38.69 -39.07
N ILE A 113 54.45 -37.85 -38.36
CA ILE A 113 53.29 -38.30 -37.57
C ILE A 113 51.99 -37.64 -38.01
N TYR A 114 50.95 -38.43 -38.09
CA TYR A 114 49.58 -37.96 -38.31
C TYR A 114 48.79 -38.06 -36.98
N ILE A 115 48.28 -36.92 -36.52
CA ILE A 115 47.62 -36.79 -35.22
C ILE A 115 46.12 -36.66 -35.40
N THR A 116 45.39 -37.51 -34.67
CA THR A 116 43.94 -37.38 -34.60
C THR A 116 43.59 -36.81 -33.21
N VAL A 117 42.91 -35.66 -33.21
CA VAL A 117 42.36 -35.00 -32.01
C VAL A 117 40.90 -35.32 -31.92
N ARG A 118 40.54 -36.23 -31.04
CA ARG A 118 39.12 -36.55 -30.75
C ARG A 118 38.58 -35.64 -29.67
N LEU A 119 37.52 -34.89 -30.02
CA LEU A 119 36.90 -33.94 -29.13
C LEU A 119 35.43 -34.32 -28.87
N THR A 120 35.01 -34.16 -27.63
CA THR A 120 33.57 -34.26 -27.31
C THR A 120 33.08 -32.87 -26.95
N GLU A 121 32.18 -32.36 -27.78
CA GLU A 121 31.59 -31.04 -27.51
C GLU A 121 30.77 -31.05 -26.25
N ARG A 122 30.85 -29.96 -25.46
CA ARG A 122 29.90 -29.73 -24.36
C ARG A 122 28.58 -29.27 -24.90
N PRO A 123 27.45 -29.88 -24.46
CA PRO A 123 26.12 -29.53 -24.97
C PRO A 123 25.75 -28.11 -24.59
N ARG A 124 25.05 -27.42 -25.49
CA ARG A 124 24.51 -26.09 -25.26
C ARG A 124 23.06 -26.14 -24.81
N LEU A 125 22.67 -25.26 -23.90
CA LEU A 125 21.29 -25.15 -23.43
C LEU A 125 20.39 -24.61 -24.55
N THR A 126 19.49 -25.44 -25.06
CA THR A 126 18.48 -25.04 -26.06
C THR A 126 17.22 -24.52 -25.38
N ASP A 127 16.75 -25.24 -24.36
CA ASP A 127 15.57 -24.84 -23.59
C ASP A 127 15.59 -25.47 -22.21
N PHE A 128 14.71 -24.97 -21.33
CA PHE A 128 14.45 -25.61 -20.04
C PHE A 128 12.98 -25.49 -19.65
N TYR A 129 12.48 -26.47 -18.93
CA TYR A 129 11.10 -26.51 -18.47
C TYR A 129 10.98 -27.14 -17.08
N PHE A 130 9.91 -26.79 -16.40
CA PHE A 130 9.65 -27.25 -15.03
C PHE A 130 8.60 -28.33 -15.01
N ARG A 131 8.83 -29.36 -14.18
CA ARG A 131 7.85 -30.39 -13.84
C ARG A 131 7.54 -30.29 -12.33
N GLY A 132 6.25 -30.45 -11.97
CA GLY A 132 5.80 -30.34 -10.56
C GLY A 132 5.44 -28.92 -10.10
N LEU A 133 5.46 -27.91 -10.99
CA LEU A 133 5.12 -26.51 -10.67
C LEU A 133 3.95 -25.96 -11.50
N SER A 134 3.07 -25.20 -10.87
CA SER A 134 2.04 -24.41 -11.56
C SER A 134 2.64 -23.26 -12.36
N LYS A 135 1.97 -22.81 -13.45
CA LYS A 135 2.43 -21.73 -14.35
C LYS A 135 2.86 -20.45 -13.61
N GLY A 136 2.09 -20.01 -12.60
CA GLY A 136 2.41 -18.82 -11.82
C GLY A 136 3.68 -18.95 -10.96
N LYS A 137 4.04 -20.16 -10.51
CA LYS A 137 5.30 -20.41 -9.79
C LYS A 137 6.50 -20.48 -10.73
N GLN A 138 6.30 -20.87 -11.98
CA GLN A 138 7.35 -20.98 -12.97
C GLN A 138 7.88 -19.61 -13.42
N SER A 139 7.01 -18.60 -13.62
CA SER A 139 7.42 -17.27 -14.09
C SER A 139 8.38 -16.58 -13.11
N SER A 140 8.04 -16.53 -11.82
CA SER A 140 8.90 -15.93 -10.80
C SER A 140 10.23 -16.65 -10.59
N LEU A 141 10.29 -17.96 -10.93
CA LEU A 141 11.48 -18.77 -10.77
C LEU A 141 12.47 -18.61 -11.93
N LYS A 142 11.95 -18.38 -13.17
CA LYS A 142 12.78 -18.18 -14.37
C LYS A 142 13.76 -17.01 -14.20
N GLU A 143 13.32 -15.92 -13.58
CA GLU A 143 14.16 -14.74 -13.33
C GLU A 143 15.28 -15.04 -12.34
N ASP A 144 15.01 -15.79 -11.27
CA ASP A 144 15.98 -16.11 -10.22
C ASP A 144 17.08 -17.08 -10.68
N MET A 145 16.79 -17.94 -11.67
CA MET A 145 17.72 -18.99 -12.11
C MET A 145 18.82 -18.49 -13.06
N ARG A 146 18.64 -17.37 -13.74
CA ARG A 146 19.59 -16.78 -14.71
C ARG A 146 20.11 -17.78 -15.76
N LEU A 147 19.30 -18.75 -16.16
CA LEU A 147 19.62 -19.67 -17.24
C LEU A 147 19.44 -18.97 -18.59
N ILE A 148 20.52 -18.90 -19.36
CA ILE A 148 20.54 -18.25 -20.67
C ILE A 148 20.65 -19.32 -21.74
N ARG A 149 19.73 -19.32 -22.72
CA ARG A 149 19.80 -20.19 -23.89
C ARG A 149 21.09 -19.94 -24.68
N GLY A 150 21.66 -21.00 -25.26
CA GLY A 150 22.91 -20.95 -26.02
C GLY A 150 24.18 -21.11 -25.17
N LYS A 151 24.11 -20.96 -23.83
CA LYS A 151 25.26 -21.23 -22.95
C LYS A 151 25.57 -22.72 -22.84
N ILE A 152 26.85 -23.04 -22.63
CA ILE A 152 27.32 -24.41 -22.41
C ILE A 152 26.79 -24.92 -21.06
N VAL A 153 26.24 -26.11 -21.08
CA VAL A 153 25.72 -26.78 -19.86
C VAL A 153 26.87 -27.49 -19.14
N THR A 154 27.27 -26.93 -18.02
CA THR A 154 28.25 -27.52 -17.12
C THR A 154 27.59 -28.06 -15.85
N ASP A 155 28.22 -28.99 -15.16
CA ASP A 155 27.70 -29.54 -13.89
C ASP A 155 27.67 -28.47 -12.79
N ALA A 156 28.58 -27.48 -12.87
CA ALA A 156 28.53 -26.31 -11.99
C ALA A 156 27.28 -25.45 -12.24
N MET A 157 26.91 -25.23 -13.52
CA MET A 157 25.67 -24.51 -13.87
C MET A 157 24.43 -25.24 -13.36
N ILE A 158 24.38 -26.57 -13.46
CA ILE A 158 23.27 -27.38 -12.97
C ILE A 158 23.16 -27.26 -11.45
N ARG A 159 24.25 -27.47 -10.72
CA ARG A 159 24.27 -27.34 -9.24
C ARG A 159 23.88 -25.94 -8.79
N ASN A 160 24.32 -24.90 -9.49
CA ASN A 160 23.93 -23.53 -9.18
C ASN A 160 22.44 -23.30 -9.45
N ALA A 161 21.91 -23.84 -10.53
CA ALA A 161 20.48 -23.77 -10.85
C ALA A 161 19.64 -24.51 -9.79
N GLU A 162 20.02 -25.73 -9.40
CA GLU A 162 19.37 -26.50 -8.33
C GLU A 162 19.37 -25.73 -7.00
N SER A 163 20.52 -25.15 -6.64
CA SER A 163 20.66 -24.34 -5.44
C SER A 163 19.78 -23.10 -5.48
N SER A 164 19.69 -22.42 -6.64
CA SER A 164 18.85 -21.25 -6.82
C SER A 164 17.37 -21.57 -6.68
N VAL A 165 16.91 -22.66 -7.31
CA VAL A 165 15.54 -23.17 -7.17
C VAL A 165 15.23 -23.51 -5.72
N LYS A 166 16.12 -24.24 -5.05
CA LYS A 166 15.96 -24.61 -3.64
C LYS A 166 15.90 -23.38 -2.75
N LYS A 167 16.83 -22.42 -2.93
CA LYS A 167 16.85 -21.15 -2.17
C LYS A 167 15.56 -20.35 -2.37
N HIS A 168 15.03 -20.29 -3.60
CA HIS A 168 13.76 -19.60 -3.88
C HIS A 168 12.60 -20.17 -3.05
N PHE A 169 12.44 -21.49 -3.01
CA PHE A 169 11.37 -22.11 -2.25
C PHE A 169 11.59 -22.07 -0.75
N VAL A 170 12.83 -22.22 -0.30
CA VAL A 170 13.21 -22.10 1.12
C VAL A 170 12.88 -20.69 1.64
N LYS A 171 13.17 -19.64 0.88
CA LYS A 171 12.76 -18.26 1.21
C LYS A 171 11.24 -18.08 1.33
N LYS A 172 10.46 -18.92 0.65
CA LYS A 172 8.99 -18.92 0.74
C LYS A 172 8.42 -19.86 1.82
N GLY A 173 9.31 -20.50 2.63
CA GLY A 173 8.94 -21.39 3.74
C GLY A 173 8.77 -22.87 3.37
N PHE A 174 9.21 -23.30 2.19
CA PHE A 174 9.20 -24.70 1.75
C PHE A 174 10.58 -25.33 1.98
N LEU A 175 10.91 -25.66 3.23
CA LEU A 175 12.26 -26.11 3.63
C LEU A 175 12.66 -27.46 3.01
N ASN A 176 11.69 -28.35 2.81
CA ASN A 176 11.93 -29.71 2.37
C ASN A 176 11.84 -29.84 0.84
N THR A 177 11.92 -28.75 0.10
CA THR A 177 11.89 -28.76 -1.37
C THR A 177 13.03 -29.61 -1.92
N GLN A 178 12.70 -30.60 -2.75
CA GLN A 178 13.64 -31.38 -3.51
C GLN A 178 13.66 -30.90 -4.96
N VAL A 179 14.86 -30.79 -5.49
CA VAL A 179 15.08 -30.32 -6.86
C VAL A 179 16.03 -31.29 -7.53
N LYS A 180 15.68 -31.74 -8.73
CA LYS A 180 16.52 -32.59 -9.56
C LYS A 180 16.49 -32.05 -10.99
N ILE A 181 17.64 -31.79 -11.56
CA ILE A 181 17.76 -31.35 -12.95
C ILE A 181 18.31 -32.50 -13.80
N VAL A 182 17.57 -32.83 -14.86
CA VAL A 182 17.91 -33.91 -15.77
C VAL A 182 18.25 -33.30 -17.14
N LYS A 183 19.37 -33.77 -17.70
CA LYS A 183 19.80 -33.42 -19.07
C LYS A 183 19.04 -34.31 -20.07
N GLU A 184 18.31 -33.74 -20.99
CA GLU A 184 17.62 -34.41 -22.08
C GLU A 184 18.22 -33.95 -23.41
N ARG A 185 18.56 -34.89 -24.31
CA ARG A 185 19.06 -34.50 -25.62
C ARG A 185 17.95 -33.82 -26.42
N ASP A 186 18.30 -32.70 -27.05
CA ASP A 186 17.37 -32.06 -27.98
C ASP A 186 17.43 -32.72 -29.32
N THR A 187 16.34 -33.38 -29.73
CA THR A 187 16.26 -34.12 -31.01
C THR A 187 16.19 -33.16 -32.20
N LEU A 188 15.78 -31.92 -32.03
CA LEU A 188 15.66 -30.92 -33.10
C LEU A 188 16.97 -30.16 -33.36
N ASN A 189 17.80 -30.00 -32.34
CA ASN A 189 19.07 -29.26 -32.44
C ASN A 189 20.26 -30.18 -32.11
N ARG A 190 21.07 -30.52 -33.13
CA ARG A 190 22.29 -31.33 -32.95
C ARG A 190 23.26 -30.63 -31.96
N GLY A 191 23.70 -31.37 -30.92
CA GLY A 191 24.58 -30.81 -29.87
C GLY A 191 23.86 -29.98 -28.78
N GLY A 192 22.55 -29.85 -28.86
CA GLY A 192 21.72 -29.16 -27.87
C GLY A 192 21.23 -30.08 -26.76
N VAL A 193 21.04 -29.46 -25.58
CA VAL A 193 20.44 -30.16 -24.42
C VAL A 193 19.32 -29.29 -23.85
N ARG A 194 18.19 -29.94 -23.54
CA ARG A 194 17.09 -29.37 -22.76
C ARG A 194 17.25 -29.79 -21.31
N LEU A 195 17.02 -28.84 -20.38
CA LEU A 195 17.04 -29.15 -18.97
C LEU A 195 15.60 -29.33 -18.46
N ARG A 196 15.29 -30.53 -17.99
CA ARG A 196 14.07 -30.81 -17.24
C ARG A 196 14.36 -30.56 -15.75
N ILE A 197 13.61 -29.66 -15.14
CA ILE A 197 13.76 -29.29 -13.75
C ILE A 197 12.57 -29.87 -12.99
N ASP A 198 12.80 -30.98 -12.33
CA ASP A 198 11.80 -31.67 -11.52
C ASP A 198 11.84 -31.01 -10.11
N VAL A 199 10.74 -30.42 -9.68
CA VAL A 199 10.64 -29.72 -8.39
C VAL A 199 9.49 -30.31 -7.57
N ASP A 200 9.84 -30.95 -6.49
CA ASP A 200 8.89 -31.33 -5.44
C ASP A 200 8.95 -30.30 -4.31
N VAL A 201 7.94 -29.43 -4.29
CA VAL A 201 7.91 -28.29 -3.34
C VAL A 201 7.55 -28.73 -1.94
N GLN A 202 6.88 -29.87 -1.77
CA GLN A 202 6.33 -30.35 -0.51
C GLN A 202 5.47 -29.31 0.24
N SER A 203 5.12 -29.55 1.49
CA SER A 203 4.33 -28.64 2.31
C SER A 203 5.22 -27.61 3.03
N LYS A 204 4.64 -26.44 3.32
CA LYS A 204 5.32 -25.44 4.15
C LYS A 204 5.51 -25.95 5.57
N VAL A 205 6.73 -25.85 6.08
CA VAL A 205 7.03 -26.19 7.47
C VAL A 205 6.42 -25.11 8.38
N LYS A 206 5.65 -25.53 9.37
CA LYS A 206 4.98 -24.65 10.32
C LYS A 206 5.59 -24.77 11.70
N ILE A 207 5.69 -23.64 12.42
CA ILE A 207 6.14 -23.58 13.79
C ILE A 207 4.99 -24.02 14.71
N ASN A 208 5.26 -25.05 15.52
CA ASN A 208 4.30 -25.57 16.47
C ASN A 208 4.42 -24.82 17.81
N ASN A 209 5.63 -24.71 18.37
CA ASN A 209 5.88 -24.02 19.63
C ASN A 209 7.22 -23.28 19.58
N ILE A 210 7.35 -22.23 20.41
CA ILE A 210 8.59 -21.49 20.65
C ILE A 210 8.79 -21.47 22.17
N VAL A 211 9.90 -22.01 22.62
CA VAL A 211 10.26 -22.09 24.04
C VAL A 211 11.51 -21.27 24.26
N PHE A 212 11.52 -20.51 25.34
CA PHE A 212 12.70 -19.80 25.82
C PHE A 212 13.16 -20.40 27.11
N ASP A 213 14.46 -20.54 27.23
CA ASP A 213 15.16 -20.96 28.48
C ASP A 213 16.16 -19.86 28.86
N GLY A 214 16.42 -19.66 30.16
CA GLY A 214 17.38 -18.69 30.67
C GLY A 214 16.85 -17.26 30.78
N ASN A 215 15.56 -17.04 30.47
CA ASN A 215 14.89 -15.75 30.60
C ASN A 215 14.24 -15.58 31.98
N GLU A 216 15.05 -15.28 33.00
CA GLU A 216 14.58 -15.17 34.39
C GLU A 216 13.73 -13.91 34.64
N LYS A 217 14.08 -12.78 34.01
CA LYS A 217 13.49 -11.46 34.27
C LYS A 217 12.41 -11.08 33.24
N THR A 218 12.50 -11.62 32.04
CA THR A 218 11.57 -11.28 30.95
C THR A 218 10.64 -12.44 30.64
N PRO A 219 9.30 -12.30 30.80
CA PRO A 219 8.37 -13.38 30.53
C PRO A 219 8.36 -13.82 29.05
N ASP A 220 8.21 -15.11 28.78
CA ASP A 220 8.10 -15.72 27.44
C ASP A 220 7.10 -15.00 26.53
N ALA A 221 5.93 -14.64 27.09
CA ALA A 221 4.87 -13.96 26.33
C ALA A 221 5.33 -12.60 25.76
N VAL A 222 6.27 -11.92 26.44
CA VAL A 222 6.88 -10.68 25.96
C VAL A 222 7.87 -10.96 24.86
N LEU A 223 8.76 -11.94 25.06
CA LEU A 223 9.76 -12.35 24.07
C LEU A 223 9.09 -12.84 22.77
N LYS A 224 8.06 -13.70 22.87
CA LYS A 224 7.27 -14.16 21.71
C LYS A 224 6.65 -13.03 20.89
N LYS A 225 6.21 -11.94 21.52
CA LYS A 225 5.68 -10.75 20.83
C LYS A 225 6.73 -9.98 20.05
N LYS A 226 8.01 -10.16 20.38
CA LYS A 226 9.13 -9.48 19.70
C LYS A 226 9.58 -10.19 18.44
N LEU A 227 9.29 -11.47 18.31
CA LEU A 227 9.43 -12.21 17.07
C LEU A 227 8.32 -11.76 16.10
N LYS A 228 8.61 -10.77 15.23
CA LYS A 228 7.59 -10.13 14.39
C LYS A 228 7.16 -10.96 13.18
N LYS A 229 8.06 -11.79 12.66
CA LYS A 229 7.86 -12.63 11.47
C LYS A 229 7.71 -14.10 11.80
N THR A 230 8.24 -14.51 12.96
CA THR A 230 8.27 -15.89 13.45
C THR A 230 7.18 -16.10 14.48
N HIS A 231 6.10 -16.80 14.13
CA HIS A 231 4.95 -16.98 15.01
C HIS A 231 4.55 -18.43 15.14
N GLU A 232 4.10 -18.80 16.34
CA GLU A 232 3.47 -20.08 16.61
C GLU A 232 2.13 -20.22 15.89
N ARG A 233 1.74 -21.45 15.59
CA ARG A 233 0.41 -21.74 15.03
C ARG A 233 -0.70 -21.30 15.99
N ALA A 234 -1.78 -20.76 15.42
CA ALA A 234 -3.00 -20.52 16.17
C ALA A 234 -3.55 -21.82 16.77
N ARG A 235 -3.86 -21.81 18.06
CA ARG A 235 -4.48 -22.93 18.79
C ARG A 235 -5.70 -22.41 19.53
N PHE A 236 -6.80 -23.13 19.40
CA PHE A 236 -8.00 -22.91 20.20
C PHE A 236 -8.33 -24.25 20.88
N THR A 237 -7.82 -24.44 22.08
CA THR A 237 -7.96 -25.70 22.84
C THR A 237 -9.04 -25.61 23.91
N LEU A 238 -9.68 -24.44 24.08
CA LEU A 238 -10.67 -24.20 25.11
C LEU A 238 -11.84 -25.22 25.10
N HIS A 239 -12.32 -25.60 23.90
CA HIS A 239 -13.37 -26.59 23.76
C HIS A 239 -12.95 -28.00 24.23
N ARG A 240 -11.70 -28.37 23.99
CA ARG A 240 -11.16 -29.68 24.35
C ARG A 240 -10.89 -29.74 25.85
N THR A 241 -10.43 -28.65 26.43
CA THR A 241 -10.20 -28.55 27.88
C THR A 241 -11.51 -28.48 28.67
N LEU A 242 -12.55 -27.79 28.15
CA LEU A 242 -13.87 -27.72 28.71
C LEU A 242 -14.63 -29.04 28.53
N LEU A 243 -14.58 -29.67 27.37
CA LEU A 243 -15.22 -30.94 27.10
C LEU A 243 -14.58 -32.10 27.88
N SER A 244 -13.23 -32.13 27.99
CA SER A 244 -12.56 -33.14 28.81
C SER A 244 -12.83 -32.95 30.31
N SER A 245 -13.01 -31.70 30.76
CA SER A 245 -13.42 -31.46 32.16
C SER A 245 -14.91 -31.79 32.47
N LEU A 246 -15.74 -31.82 31.44
CA LEU A 246 -17.15 -32.19 31.51
C LEU A 246 -17.37 -33.70 31.40
N PHE A 247 -16.53 -34.42 30.64
CA PHE A 247 -16.71 -35.85 30.39
C PHE A 247 -15.73 -36.74 31.19
N ASP A 248 -14.57 -36.27 31.55
CA ASP A 248 -13.65 -36.91 32.47
C ASP A 248 -13.86 -36.28 33.86
N PHE A 249 -14.53 -36.95 34.76
CA PHE A 249 -14.72 -36.59 36.18
C PHE A 249 -13.36 -36.46 36.96
N LYS A 250 -12.32 -35.94 36.36
CA LYS A 250 -11.03 -35.68 36.98
C LYS A 250 -10.72 -34.19 36.97
N PRO A 251 -10.95 -33.46 38.06
CA PRO A 251 -10.75 -32.01 38.16
C PRO A 251 -9.24 -31.58 38.18
N ARG A 252 -8.31 -32.46 37.81
CA ARG A 252 -6.87 -32.21 37.91
C ARG A 252 -6.38 -31.04 37.06
N TYR A 253 -6.91 -30.84 35.86
CA TYR A 253 -6.42 -29.80 34.93
C TYR A 253 -6.89 -28.39 35.28
N VAL A 254 -8.04 -28.25 35.94
CA VAL A 254 -8.54 -26.94 36.40
C VAL A 254 -7.87 -26.57 37.72
N LYS A 255 -7.60 -27.58 38.60
CA LYS A 255 -6.93 -27.37 39.88
C LYS A 255 -5.46 -26.89 39.75
N GLU A 256 -4.79 -27.16 38.64
CA GLU A 256 -3.41 -26.73 38.36
C GLU A 256 -3.32 -25.23 38.08
N TYR A 257 -4.40 -24.60 37.64
CA TYR A 257 -4.48 -23.18 37.35
C TYR A 257 -5.21 -22.35 38.40
N PHE A 258 -6.09 -22.95 39.18
CA PHE A 258 -6.93 -22.29 40.18
C PHE A 258 -6.79 -23.02 41.52
N ASP A 259 -6.00 -22.45 42.41
CA ASP A 259 -5.91 -22.94 43.76
C ASP A 259 -7.19 -22.62 44.51
N SER A 260 -7.87 -23.65 44.99
CA SER A 260 -9.23 -23.57 45.58
C SER A 260 -9.30 -22.80 46.90
N SER A 261 -8.18 -22.30 47.43
CA SER A 261 -8.03 -21.61 48.70
C SER A 261 -7.71 -20.11 48.61
N ARG A 262 -7.53 -19.53 47.38
CA ARG A 262 -7.23 -18.10 47.20
C ARG A 262 -8.13 -17.48 46.15
N GLN A 263 -8.52 -16.22 46.35
CA GLN A 263 -9.22 -15.41 45.36
C GLN A 263 -8.43 -15.42 44.03
N THR A 264 -9.09 -15.90 42.98
CA THR A 264 -8.51 -16.03 41.64
C THR A 264 -7.94 -14.71 41.17
N SER A 265 -6.64 -14.62 41.09
CA SER A 265 -5.98 -13.40 40.62
C SER A 265 -6.21 -13.20 39.12
N TRP A 266 -6.44 -11.95 38.67
CA TRP A 266 -6.48 -11.59 37.23
C TRP A 266 -5.24 -12.03 36.45
N LYS A 267 -4.10 -12.24 37.12
CA LYS A 267 -2.88 -12.79 36.50
C LYS A 267 -3.05 -14.25 36.11
N GLU A 268 -3.73 -15.07 36.91
CA GLU A 268 -3.97 -16.49 36.64
C GLU A 268 -5.02 -16.69 35.55
N VAL A 269 -6.10 -15.91 35.54
CA VAL A 269 -7.08 -15.89 34.45
C VAL A 269 -6.42 -15.50 33.12
N LYS A 270 -5.53 -14.50 33.16
CA LYS A 270 -4.78 -14.05 31.97
C LYS A 270 -3.79 -15.09 31.48
N ARG A 271 -3.15 -15.83 32.38
CA ARG A 271 -2.26 -16.95 32.06
C ARG A 271 -3.04 -18.10 31.41
N PHE A 272 -4.17 -18.52 32.03
CA PHE A 272 -5.04 -19.55 31.48
C PHE A 272 -5.56 -19.20 30.07
N ILE A 273 -6.01 -17.96 29.85
CA ILE A 273 -6.45 -17.49 28.54
C ILE A 273 -5.32 -17.50 27.52
N ASN A 274 -4.12 -17.03 27.91
CA ASN A 274 -2.95 -17.01 27.01
C ASN A 274 -2.46 -18.40 26.62
N ASP A 275 -2.59 -19.39 27.49
CA ASP A 275 -2.14 -20.75 27.22
C ASP A 275 -3.13 -21.56 26.37
N ASN A 276 -4.44 -21.31 26.53
CA ASN A 276 -5.50 -22.02 25.82
C ASN A 276 -6.05 -21.32 24.58
N ILE A 277 -5.89 -19.99 24.47
CA ILE A 277 -6.41 -19.20 23.34
C ILE A 277 -5.27 -18.45 22.67
N LYS A 278 -4.70 -19.03 21.62
CA LYS A 278 -3.69 -18.36 20.76
C LYS A 278 -4.34 -17.94 19.44
N LEU A 279 -4.94 -16.76 19.41
CA LEU A 279 -5.63 -16.20 18.24
C LEU A 279 -4.62 -15.56 17.25
N ASN A 280 -3.82 -16.39 16.57
CA ASN A 280 -2.96 -15.95 15.46
C ASN A 280 -3.62 -16.18 14.09
N ILE A 281 -4.91 -15.87 13.96
CA ILE A 281 -5.72 -16.20 12.78
C ILE A 281 -5.21 -15.53 11.51
N PHE A 282 -4.65 -14.31 11.63
CA PHE A 282 -4.13 -13.53 10.50
C PHE A 282 -2.60 -13.57 10.34
N LYS A 283 -1.86 -14.26 11.24
CA LYS A 283 -0.41 -14.36 11.19
C LYS A 283 0.02 -15.74 10.73
N GLY A 284 0.81 -15.78 9.65
CA GLY A 284 1.31 -17.05 9.13
C GLY A 284 2.33 -17.68 10.08
N SER A 285 2.13 -18.95 10.46
CA SER A 285 3.07 -19.74 11.27
C SER A 285 4.14 -20.45 10.46
N LYS A 286 4.52 -19.94 9.28
CA LYS A 286 5.55 -20.50 8.40
C LYS A 286 6.93 -20.26 9.04
N PHE A 287 7.79 -21.24 8.95
CA PHE A 287 9.19 -21.06 9.28
C PHE A 287 9.98 -20.62 8.04
N ILE A 288 10.61 -19.44 8.12
CA ILE A 288 11.54 -18.91 7.13
C ILE A 288 12.82 -18.58 7.87
N ARG A 289 13.92 -19.23 7.52
CA ARG A 289 15.17 -19.11 8.29
C ARG A 289 15.72 -17.68 8.33
N SER A 290 15.65 -16.94 7.22
CA SER A 290 16.06 -15.53 7.19
C SER A 290 15.23 -14.63 8.12
N ASP A 291 13.93 -14.88 8.19
CA ASP A 291 13.02 -14.13 9.05
C ASP A 291 13.28 -14.46 10.53
N TYR A 292 13.60 -15.72 10.83
CA TYR A 292 13.96 -16.16 12.17
C TYR A 292 15.28 -15.55 12.63
N GLU A 293 16.32 -15.50 11.77
CA GLU A 293 17.59 -14.84 12.09
C GLU A 293 17.42 -13.34 12.34
N GLU A 294 16.57 -12.68 11.54
CA GLU A 294 16.25 -11.27 11.76
C GLU A 294 15.49 -11.06 13.08
N ASP A 295 14.55 -11.93 13.40
CA ASP A 295 13.79 -11.86 14.64
C ASP A 295 14.66 -12.14 15.87
N LYS A 296 15.68 -13.03 15.78
CA LYS A 296 16.67 -13.22 16.84
C LYS A 296 17.46 -11.94 17.14
N LYS A 297 17.90 -11.23 16.11
CA LYS A 297 18.57 -9.92 16.29
C LYS A 297 17.65 -8.92 16.97
N LYS A 298 16.40 -8.78 16.50
CA LYS A 298 15.40 -7.89 17.12
C LYS A 298 15.07 -8.25 18.57
N LEU A 299 15.17 -9.53 18.91
CA LEU A 299 14.98 -9.99 20.27
C LEU A 299 16.11 -9.50 21.20
N ILE A 300 17.36 -9.62 20.75
CA ILE A 300 18.53 -9.08 21.49
C ILE A 300 18.47 -7.56 21.54
N ASP A 301 18.19 -6.87 20.43
CA ASP A 301 18.02 -5.41 20.41
C ASP A 301 16.95 -4.95 21.43
N TYR A 302 15.87 -5.72 21.54
CA TYR A 302 14.84 -5.45 22.54
C TYR A 302 15.35 -5.61 23.98
N LEU A 303 16.08 -6.70 24.29
CA LEU A 303 16.64 -6.92 25.61
C LEU A 303 17.66 -5.84 25.95
N ASN A 304 18.54 -5.49 25.02
CA ASN A 304 19.48 -4.39 25.17
C ASN A 304 18.74 -3.06 25.42
N GLY A 305 17.64 -2.82 24.70
CA GLY A 305 16.77 -1.64 24.93
C GLY A 305 16.03 -1.65 26.27
N GLN A 306 15.98 -2.78 26.99
CA GLN A 306 15.45 -2.89 28.36
C GLN A 306 16.54 -2.80 29.43
N GLY A 307 17.79 -2.58 29.05
CA GLY A 307 18.93 -2.45 29.94
C GLY A 307 19.78 -3.71 30.09
N PHE A 308 19.43 -4.78 29.45
CA PHE A 308 20.22 -6.03 29.47
C PHE A 308 21.31 -5.97 28.40
N ARG A 309 22.36 -5.18 28.68
CA ARG A 309 23.46 -4.92 27.74
C ARG A 309 24.15 -6.17 27.25
N ASP A 310 24.37 -7.13 28.14
CA ASP A 310 25.10 -8.36 27.87
C ASP A 310 24.21 -9.50 27.39
N ALA A 311 22.95 -9.19 27.05
CA ALA A 311 21.99 -10.18 26.59
C ALA A 311 22.45 -10.86 25.30
N SER A 312 22.43 -12.17 25.27
CA SER A 312 22.83 -12.96 24.12
C SER A 312 22.01 -14.24 23.98
N ILE A 313 21.97 -14.80 22.77
CA ILE A 313 21.44 -16.14 22.53
C ILE A 313 22.60 -17.12 22.58
N ILE A 314 22.62 -17.97 23.60
CA ILE A 314 23.68 -18.97 23.82
C ILE A 314 23.56 -20.05 22.74
N SER A 315 22.36 -20.56 22.53
CA SER A 315 22.08 -21.59 21.54
C SER A 315 20.64 -21.51 21.06
N ASP A 316 20.42 -21.94 19.83
CA ASP A 316 19.09 -22.15 19.28
C ASP A 316 18.97 -23.53 18.65
N THR A 317 17.91 -24.25 18.96
CA THR A 317 17.69 -25.61 18.49
C THR A 317 16.36 -25.69 17.76
N ILE A 318 16.38 -26.27 16.57
CA ILE A 318 15.20 -26.52 15.75
C ILE A 318 14.90 -28.04 15.85
N LEU A 319 13.83 -28.37 16.56
CA LEU A 319 13.40 -29.74 16.76
C LEU A 319 12.30 -30.10 15.77
N ASN A 320 12.52 -31.17 14.99
CA ASN A 320 11.48 -31.69 14.11
C ASN A 320 10.49 -32.52 14.95
N ASN A 321 9.21 -32.21 14.83
CA ASN A 321 8.15 -32.98 15.47
C ASN A 321 7.63 -34.06 14.51
N ASN A 322 7.19 -35.22 15.02
CA ASN A 322 6.63 -36.33 14.25
C ASN A 322 5.44 -35.96 13.35
N SER A 323 4.88 -34.79 13.54
CA SER A 323 3.78 -34.22 12.74
C SER A 323 4.23 -33.37 11.53
N GLY A 324 5.50 -33.38 11.13
CA GLY A 324 6.08 -32.55 10.06
C GLY A 324 6.12 -31.04 10.39
N ARG A 325 6.14 -30.71 11.69
CA ARG A 325 6.25 -29.35 12.23
C ARG A 325 7.55 -29.21 12.99
N ILE A 326 7.92 -27.96 13.31
CA ILE A 326 9.12 -27.67 14.08
C ILE A 326 8.77 -27.00 15.39
N ASP A 327 9.51 -27.31 16.42
CA ASP A 327 9.54 -26.59 17.68
C ASP A 327 10.89 -25.85 17.77
N LEU A 328 10.82 -24.57 18.14
CA LEU A 328 12.01 -23.71 18.30
C LEU A 328 12.33 -23.58 19.79
N LYS A 329 13.54 -23.92 20.17
CA LYS A 329 14.04 -23.75 21.53
C LYS A 329 15.21 -22.76 21.48
N LEU A 330 15.08 -21.62 22.19
CA LEU A 330 16.09 -20.59 22.31
C LEU A 330 16.59 -20.55 23.76
N ASN A 331 17.88 -20.73 23.94
CA ASN A 331 18.54 -20.57 25.22
C ASN A 331 19.15 -19.17 25.28
N LEU A 332 18.68 -18.35 26.22
CA LEU A 332 19.02 -16.94 26.36
C LEU A 332 19.89 -16.73 27.59
N PHE A 333 20.81 -15.82 27.51
CA PHE A 333 21.48 -15.21 28.66
C PHE A 333 21.00 -13.75 28.73
N GLU A 334 20.23 -13.39 29.76
CA GLU A 334 19.74 -12.01 29.90
C GLU A 334 20.81 -11.08 30.51
N GLY A 335 21.65 -11.58 31.39
CA GLY A 335 22.66 -10.80 32.06
C GLY A 335 22.10 -9.88 33.16
N ARG A 336 22.91 -8.85 33.53
CA ARG A 336 22.49 -7.82 34.47
C ARG A 336 21.80 -6.67 33.78
N LYS A 337 20.99 -5.92 34.53
CA LYS A 337 20.35 -4.71 34.03
C LYS A 337 21.22 -3.50 34.38
N TYR A 338 21.60 -2.70 33.39
CA TYR A 338 22.45 -1.54 33.53
C TYR A 338 21.67 -0.23 33.50
N TYR A 339 22.25 0.83 34.11
CA TYR A 339 21.68 2.14 34.26
C TYR A 339 22.68 3.21 33.86
N PHE A 340 22.21 4.39 33.40
CA PHE A 340 23.07 5.54 33.17
C PHE A 340 23.52 6.14 34.52
N ARG A 341 24.82 6.37 34.68
CA ARG A 341 25.41 7.02 35.86
C ARG A 341 25.69 8.49 35.55
N ASN A 342 26.59 8.76 34.63
CA ASN A 342 26.95 10.10 34.20
C ASN A 342 26.97 10.21 32.68
N ILE A 343 26.62 11.38 32.14
CA ILE A 343 26.76 11.71 30.73
C ILE A 343 27.53 13.01 30.63
N THR A 344 28.68 12.95 29.98
CA THR A 344 29.59 14.09 29.79
C THR A 344 29.69 14.43 28.30
N TRP A 345 29.99 15.67 27.98
CA TRP A 345 30.12 16.20 26.64
C TRP A 345 31.52 16.75 26.42
N THR A 346 32.10 16.45 25.25
CA THR A 346 33.40 17.00 24.82
C THR A 346 33.30 17.46 23.38
N GLY A 347 33.92 18.60 23.05
CA GLY A 347 33.92 19.16 21.70
C GLY A 347 32.65 19.93 21.29
N ASN A 348 31.79 20.28 22.27
CA ASN A 348 30.54 21.02 22.03
C ASN A 348 30.77 22.52 22.24
N TYR A 349 31.25 23.23 21.23
CA TYR A 349 31.54 24.66 21.29
C TYR A 349 30.31 25.52 21.00
N LEU A 350 29.41 25.09 20.14
CA LEU A 350 28.22 25.82 19.68
C LEU A 350 27.09 25.78 20.71
N TYR A 351 26.80 24.61 21.24
CA TYR A 351 25.69 24.40 22.16
C TYR A 351 26.19 24.01 23.56
N ALA A 352 25.72 24.70 24.57
CA ALA A 352 26.03 24.35 25.96
C ALA A 352 25.52 22.92 26.31
N ALA A 353 26.25 22.24 27.20
CA ALA A 353 25.90 20.89 27.68
C ALA A 353 24.46 20.83 28.25
N ALA A 354 23.97 21.90 28.86
CA ALA A 354 22.59 21.98 29.37
C ALA A 354 21.53 21.88 28.24
N THR A 355 21.78 22.51 27.09
CA THR A 355 20.90 22.40 25.89
C THR A 355 20.93 21.00 25.31
N LEU A 356 22.13 20.41 25.17
CA LEU A 356 22.32 19.07 24.67
C LEU A 356 21.65 18.03 25.56
N ASN A 357 21.78 18.17 26.90
CA ASN A 357 21.12 17.29 27.86
C ASN A 357 19.58 17.39 27.78
N LYS A 358 19.03 18.57 27.50
CA LYS A 358 17.59 18.74 27.29
C LYS A 358 17.09 18.03 26.06
N VAL A 359 17.86 18.03 24.96
CA VAL A 359 17.53 17.32 23.72
C VAL A 359 17.75 15.81 23.88
N LEU A 360 18.83 15.40 24.52
CA LEU A 360 19.14 14.00 24.79
C LEU A 360 18.07 13.37 25.68
N ASP A 361 17.58 14.10 26.69
CA ASP A 361 16.51 13.69 27.61
C ASP A 361 16.75 12.29 28.21
N ILE A 362 17.97 12.03 28.65
CA ILE A 362 18.41 10.86 29.40
C ILE A 362 18.92 11.35 30.75
N LYS A 363 18.41 10.76 31.83
CA LYS A 363 18.73 11.16 33.22
C LYS A 363 19.58 10.11 33.91
N LYS A 364 20.33 10.51 34.90
CA LYS A 364 21.01 9.60 35.81
C LYS A 364 20.00 8.65 36.45
N GLY A 365 20.31 7.35 36.45
CA GLY A 365 19.42 6.30 36.94
C GLY A 365 18.42 5.77 35.90
N ASP A 366 18.33 6.36 34.70
CA ASP A 366 17.55 5.77 33.61
C ASP A 366 18.16 4.46 33.16
N VAL A 367 17.33 3.58 32.64
CA VAL A 367 17.76 2.28 32.12
C VAL A 367 18.66 2.48 30.91
N TYR A 368 19.86 1.88 30.93
CA TYR A 368 20.79 1.95 29.82
C TYR A 368 20.21 1.33 28.56
N SER A 369 20.33 2.02 27.45
CA SER A 369 19.87 1.53 26.16
C SER A 369 20.68 2.18 25.04
N GLN A 370 21.45 1.36 24.32
CA GLN A 370 22.17 1.81 23.13
C GLN A 370 21.22 2.33 22.05
N GLU A 371 20.09 1.63 21.82
CA GLU A 371 19.04 2.12 20.87
C GLU A 371 18.56 3.52 21.23
N LEU A 372 18.43 3.84 22.52
CA LEU A 372 18.00 5.16 22.98
C LEU A 372 19.07 6.20 22.69
N ILE A 373 20.35 5.89 23.00
CA ILE A 373 21.48 6.78 22.70
C ILE A 373 21.50 7.07 21.20
N ASP A 374 21.57 6.05 20.35
CA ASP A 374 21.68 6.18 18.91
C ASP A 374 20.52 7.00 18.33
N ARG A 375 19.31 6.75 18.80
CA ARG A 375 18.11 7.49 18.38
C ARG A 375 18.16 8.95 18.78
N LYS A 376 18.67 9.28 19.95
CA LYS A 376 18.73 10.65 20.46
C LYS A 376 19.95 11.41 19.96
N THR A 377 21.00 10.70 19.57
CA THR A 377 22.23 11.34 19.05
C THR A 377 22.21 11.48 17.54
N THR A 378 21.81 10.43 16.80
CA THR A 378 21.97 10.38 15.33
C THR A 378 20.68 10.70 14.57
N PHE A 379 19.61 9.94 14.79
CA PHE A 379 18.36 10.09 14.09
C PHE A 379 17.18 9.54 14.88
N ASN A 380 16.14 10.32 15.03
CA ASN A 380 14.92 9.92 15.71
C ASN A 380 13.78 9.60 14.70
N PRO A 381 13.61 8.33 14.27
CA PRO A 381 12.60 7.96 13.29
C PRO A 381 11.16 8.09 13.80
N LYS A 382 10.97 8.31 15.11
CA LYS A 382 9.63 8.49 15.71
C LYS A 382 9.19 9.95 15.77
N GLY A 383 10.00 10.85 15.21
CA GLY A 383 9.84 12.27 15.38
C GLY A 383 10.35 12.78 16.74
N GLY A 384 10.64 14.05 16.81
CA GLY A 384 11.22 14.72 17.95
C GLY A 384 12.69 15.08 17.73
N ALA A 385 13.20 15.92 18.61
CA ALA A 385 14.57 16.43 18.53
C ALA A 385 15.60 15.32 18.78
N ASP A 386 16.65 15.34 18.02
CA ASP A 386 17.89 14.60 18.26
C ASP A 386 19.10 15.53 18.09
N ILE A 387 20.25 15.14 18.63
CA ILE A 387 21.45 15.99 18.66
C ILE A 387 21.94 16.31 17.24
N SER A 388 22.04 15.30 16.37
CA SER A 388 22.45 15.54 14.97
C SER A 388 21.49 16.46 14.24
N GLY A 389 20.18 16.36 14.51
CA GLY A 389 19.17 17.24 13.94
C GLY A 389 19.34 18.69 14.36
N LEU A 390 19.64 18.93 15.64
CA LEU A 390 19.88 20.26 16.16
C LEU A 390 21.01 20.96 15.39
N TYR A 391 22.14 20.30 15.18
CA TYR A 391 23.28 20.83 14.44
C TYR A 391 23.02 20.91 12.93
N MET A 392 22.46 19.86 12.33
CA MET A 392 22.19 19.81 10.88
C MET A 392 21.11 20.79 10.45
N ASP A 393 20.16 21.15 11.31
CA ASP A 393 19.16 22.16 11.02
C ASP A 393 19.70 23.59 11.08
N ASP A 394 20.87 23.77 11.69
CA ASP A 394 21.64 25.03 11.66
C ASP A 394 22.79 25.02 10.64
N GLY A 395 22.82 24.03 9.75
CA GLY A 395 23.75 23.97 8.60
C GLY A 395 24.98 23.07 8.81
N TYR A 396 25.22 22.54 9.98
CA TYR A 396 26.41 21.74 10.29
C TYR A 396 26.29 20.32 9.74
N LEU A 397 26.40 20.17 8.42
CA LEU A 397 26.26 18.89 7.72
C LEU A 397 27.34 17.86 8.13
N PHE A 398 28.54 18.34 8.48
CA PHE A 398 29.68 17.49 8.82
C PHE A 398 29.70 17.08 10.29
N PHE A 399 28.68 17.47 11.05
CA PHE A 399 28.51 17.12 12.45
C PHE A 399 28.58 15.61 12.70
N ARG A 400 29.30 15.22 13.72
CA ARG A 400 29.35 13.84 14.23
C ARG A 400 29.34 13.82 15.74
N VAL A 401 28.63 12.87 16.31
CA VAL A 401 28.66 12.57 17.76
C VAL A 401 28.94 11.10 17.96
N LEU A 402 29.93 10.81 18.79
CA LEU A 402 30.36 9.46 19.12
C LEU A 402 30.12 9.23 20.63
N PRO A 403 29.10 8.44 21.00
CA PRO A 403 28.92 8.00 22.38
C PRO A 403 29.98 6.94 22.73
N VAL A 404 30.74 7.17 23.79
CA VAL A 404 31.80 6.26 24.29
C VAL A 404 31.49 5.90 25.72
N GLU A 405 31.42 4.61 26.00
CA GLU A 405 31.37 4.09 27.39
C GLU A 405 32.75 4.24 28.03
N VAL A 406 32.89 5.13 28.99
CA VAL A 406 34.20 5.42 29.64
C VAL A 406 34.43 4.63 30.91
N ALA A 407 33.38 4.25 31.63
CA ALA A 407 33.48 3.44 32.84
C ALA A 407 32.20 2.62 33.08
N VAL A 408 32.38 1.43 33.60
CA VAL A 408 31.29 0.56 34.06
C VAL A 408 31.57 0.25 35.53
N VAL A 409 30.73 0.76 36.42
CA VAL A 409 30.89 0.56 37.88
C VAL A 409 29.64 -0.17 38.36
N ASN A 410 29.81 -1.42 38.76
CA ASN A 410 28.75 -2.37 39.14
C ASN A 410 27.70 -2.57 38.04
N ASP A 411 26.51 -1.91 38.16
CA ASP A 411 25.39 -1.94 37.20
C ASP A 411 25.18 -0.58 36.51
N SER A 412 26.15 0.32 36.61
CA SER A 412 26.01 1.70 36.16
C SER A 412 27.11 2.09 35.18
N ILE A 413 26.74 2.78 34.11
CA ILE A 413 27.60 3.12 32.98
C ILE A 413 27.76 4.64 32.87
N ASP A 414 29.02 5.09 32.73
CA ASP A 414 29.36 6.46 32.35
C ASP A 414 29.54 6.54 30.83
N VAL A 415 28.89 7.53 30.20
CA VAL A 415 28.96 7.74 28.75
C VAL A 415 29.53 9.12 28.48
N GLU A 416 30.57 9.20 27.67
CA GLU A 416 31.09 10.44 27.11
C GLU A 416 30.62 10.63 25.67
N MET A 417 29.96 11.74 25.42
CA MET A 417 29.48 12.16 24.09
C MET A 417 30.54 13.04 23.44
N ARG A 418 31.35 12.46 22.52
CA ARG A 418 32.38 13.18 21.78
C ARG A 418 31.82 13.80 20.53
N ILE A 419 31.84 15.11 20.44
CA ILE A 419 31.27 15.92 19.36
C ILE A 419 32.36 16.42 18.44
N PHE A 420 32.11 16.35 17.13
CA PHE A 420 32.81 17.04 16.08
C PHE A 420 31.80 17.90 15.31
N GLU A 421 31.84 19.19 15.49
CA GLU A 421 30.83 20.10 14.93
C GLU A 421 30.99 20.29 13.43
N GLY A 422 32.23 20.47 12.95
CA GLY A 422 32.57 20.72 11.55
C GLY A 422 32.12 22.12 11.08
N ASP A 423 32.10 22.34 9.78
CA ASP A 423 31.70 23.60 9.16
C ASP A 423 30.24 23.57 8.68
N GLN A 424 29.65 24.76 8.55
CA GLN A 424 28.31 24.91 7.93
C GLN A 424 28.40 24.66 6.42
N ALA A 425 27.39 23.99 5.87
CA ALA A 425 27.26 23.71 4.44
C ALA A 425 26.14 24.53 3.81
N ILE A 426 26.43 25.08 2.61
CA ILE A 426 25.45 25.78 1.75
C ILE A 426 25.08 24.84 0.58
N ILE A 427 23.79 24.80 0.23
CA ILE A 427 23.32 24.04 -0.92
C ILE A 427 23.82 24.74 -2.20
N ASP A 428 24.65 24.05 -2.96
CA ASP A 428 25.18 24.54 -4.25
C ASP A 428 24.21 24.19 -5.38
N GLN A 429 23.96 22.90 -5.60
CA GLN A 429 23.13 22.44 -6.70
C GLN A 429 22.08 21.42 -6.23
N VAL A 430 20.88 21.52 -6.83
CA VAL A 430 19.81 20.52 -6.66
C VAL A 430 19.48 19.89 -8.00
N THR A 431 19.71 18.58 -8.12
CA THR A 431 19.44 17.79 -9.34
C THR A 431 18.27 16.86 -9.14
N ILE A 432 17.47 16.65 -10.18
CA ILE A 432 16.31 15.75 -10.18
C ILE A 432 16.49 14.76 -11.32
N THR A 433 16.26 13.48 -11.04
CA THR A 433 16.37 12.40 -12.04
C THR A 433 15.23 11.40 -11.88
N GLY A 434 14.83 10.76 -13.00
CA GLY A 434 13.76 9.74 -13.00
C GLY A 434 12.35 10.29 -13.20
N ASN A 435 12.23 11.57 -13.63
CA ASN A 435 10.96 12.23 -13.95
C ASN A 435 10.72 12.27 -15.47
N GLU A 436 10.41 11.11 -16.05
CA GLU A 436 10.20 10.99 -17.51
C GLU A 436 8.85 11.55 -18.00
N ARG A 437 7.83 11.53 -17.13
CA ARG A 437 6.45 11.97 -17.43
C ARG A 437 6.13 13.32 -16.80
N THR A 438 6.64 13.56 -15.61
CA THR A 438 6.38 14.78 -14.83
C THR A 438 7.39 15.86 -15.16
N SER A 439 6.92 17.04 -15.50
CA SER A 439 7.79 18.18 -15.82
C SER A 439 8.57 18.62 -14.57
N GLU A 440 9.82 18.99 -14.77
CA GLU A 440 10.73 19.34 -13.67
C GLU A 440 10.23 20.51 -12.81
N HIS A 441 9.57 21.51 -13.41
CA HIS A 441 9.02 22.65 -12.69
C HIS A 441 7.94 22.24 -11.65
N VAL A 442 7.20 21.15 -11.93
CA VAL A 442 6.20 20.59 -11.01
C VAL A 442 6.86 20.04 -9.76
N ILE A 443 8.05 19.46 -9.89
CA ILE A 443 8.82 18.91 -8.78
C ILE A 443 9.51 20.03 -8.03
N ARG A 444 10.19 20.93 -8.76
CA ARG A 444 10.99 22.03 -8.17
C ARG A 444 10.17 22.96 -7.27
N ARG A 445 8.92 23.25 -7.61
CA ARG A 445 8.04 24.09 -6.80
C ARG A 445 7.67 23.48 -5.45
N GLU A 446 7.81 22.15 -5.30
CA GLU A 446 7.56 21.43 -4.05
C GLU A 446 8.83 21.24 -3.20
N LEU A 447 10.01 21.54 -3.76
CA LEU A 447 11.27 21.39 -3.02
C LEU A 447 11.43 22.54 -2.02
N THR A 448 11.75 22.19 -0.79
CA THR A 448 12.20 23.15 0.22
C THR A 448 13.71 23.30 0.24
N THR A 449 14.43 22.41 -0.44
CA THR A 449 15.89 22.48 -0.63
C THR A 449 16.21 23.36 -1.84
N VAL A 450 16.61 24.61 -1.59
CA VAL A 450 16.86 25.61 -2.64
C VAL A 450 18.35 25.96 -2.68
N PRO A 451 18.97 26.04 -3.87
CA PRO A 451 20.36 26.48 -4.01
C PRO A 451 20.61 27.84 -3.34
N GLY A 452 21.78 28.03 -2.72
CA GLY A 452 22.17 29.22 -2.01
C GLY A 452 21.68 29.31 -0.54
N GLN A 453 20.82 28.41 -0.11
CA GLN A 453 20.41 28.33 1.29
C GLN A 453 21.32 27.42 2.12
N LYS A 454 21.36 27.65 3.43
CA LYS A 454 22.02 26.72 4.35
C LYS A 454 21.37 25.34 4.27
N PHE A 455 22.19 24.31 4.37
CA PHE A 455 21.69 22.94 4.50
C PHE A 455 20.85 22.80 5.78
N ARG A 456 19.70 22.16 5.67
CA ARG A 456 18.84 21.82 6.81
C ARG A 456 18.29 20.43 6.63
N ARG A 457 18.50 19.56 7.61
CA ARG A 457 17.98 18.19 7.59
C ARG A 457 16.45 18.18 7.56
N ALA A 458 15.81 19.10 8.26
CA ALA A 458 14.37 19.26 8.25
C ALA A 458 13.82 19.52 6.83
N ASP A 459 14.53 20.27 6.00
CA ASP A 459 14.14 20.57 4.62
C ASP A 459 14.27 19.36 3.70
N ILE A 460 15.27 18.52 3.93
CA ILE A 460 15.39 17.21 3.23
C ILE A 460 14.19 16.31 3.54
N ILE A 461 13.88 16.15 4.83
CA ILE A 461 12.74 15.33 5.29
C ILE A 461 11.43 15.90 4.77
N ARG A 462 11.26 17.22 4.82
CA ARG A 462 10.07 17.90 4.32
C ARG A 462 9.91 17.72 2.81
N THR A 463 10.97 17.90 2.05
CA THR A 463 10.98 17.65 0.59
C THR A 463 10.59 16.22 0.27
N GLN A 464 11.16 15.23 0.96
CA GLN A 464 10.82 13.82 0.77
C GLN A 464 9.34 13.54 1.07
N GLN A 465 8.81 14.13 2.13
CA GLN A 465 7.39 14.03 2.48
C GLN A 465 6.49 14.66 1.42
N GLN A 466 6.83 15.86 0.93
CA GLN A 466 6.08 16.54 -0.12
C GLN A 466 6.08 15.75 -1.42
N LEU A 467 7.24 15.27 -1.88
CA LEU A 467 7.34 14.41 -3.06
C LEU A 467 6.53 13.11 -2.92
N SER A 468 6.52 12.53 -1.72
CA SER A 468 5.71 11.33 -1.42
C SER A 468 4.20 11.63 -1.46
N GLN A 469 3.79 12.80 -0.99
CA GLN A 469 2.39 13.23 -0.94
C GLN A 469 1.83 13.62 -2.31
N MET A 470 2.67 14.02 -3.26
CA MET A 470 2.25 14.28 -4.65
C MET A 470 1.58 13.06 -5.28
N GLY A 471 1.98 11.85 -4.86
CA GLY A 471 1.44 10.59 -5.39
C GLY A 471 1.94 10.23 -6.80
N PHE A 472 2.79 11.05 -7.42
CA PHE A 472 3.38 10.79 -8.74
C PHE A 472 4.56 9.85 -8.69
N PHE A 473 5.17 9.72 -7.50
CA PHE A 473 6.38 8.94 -7.28
C PHE A 473 6.14 7.83 -6.26
N ASN A 474 6.87 6.73 -6.43
CA ASN A 474 6.85 5.63 -5.47
C ASN A 474 7.56 6.06 -4.17
N PRO A 475 6.85 6.20 -3.02
CA PRO A 475 7.44 6.71 -1.79
C PRO A 475 8.61 5.87 -1.25
N GLN A 476 8.65 4.58 -1.60
CA GLN A 476 9.71 3.66 -1.16
C GLN A 476 10.99 3.77 -2.00
N LYS A 477 10.92 4.47 -3.13
CA LYS A 477 12.00 4.62 -4.11
C LYS A 477 12.38 6.08 -4.34
N ILE A 478 11.98 6.97 -3.46
CA ILE A 478 12.50 8.34 -3.40
C ILE A 478 13.83 8.28 -2.65
N GLU A 479 14.91 8.39 -3.39
CA GLU A 479 16.27 8.38 -2.85
C GLU A 479 16.86 9.79 -2.90
N GLN A 480 17.52 10.15 -1.80
CA GLN A 480 18.32 11.39 -1.70
C GLN A 480 19.80 11.03 -1.86
N ASP A 481 20.47 11.72 -2.76
CA ASP A 481 21.90 11.61 -2.97
C ASP A 481 22.56 12.92 -2.49
N ILE A 482 23.01 12.93 -1.24
CA ILE A 482 23.63 14.07 -0.59
C ILE A 482 25.14 13.94 -0.79
N ARG A 483 25.74 14.86 -1.56
CA ARG A 483 27.16 14.89 -1.87
C ARG A 483 27.81 16.12 -1.25
N PRO A 484 28.36 16.01 -0.06
CA PRO A 484 29.07 17.12 0.57
C PRO A 484 30.40 17.36 -0.11
N ASN A 485 30.77 18.63 -0.21
CA ASN A 485 32.10 19.09 -0.64
C ASN A 485 32.76 19.87 0.51
N PRO A 486 33.55 19.18 1.35
CA PRO A 486 34.18 19.82 2.51
C PRO A 486 35.15 20.93 2.16
N ALA A 487 35.79 20.88 0.97
CA ALA A 487 36.78 21.86 0.53
C ALA A 487 36.17 23.26 0.33
N ASN A 488 34.89 23.32 -0.09
CA ASN A 488 34.20 24.59 -0.39
C ASN A 488 33.06 24.89 0.62
N GLY A 489 32.85 24.06 1.63
CA GLY A 489 31.70 24.20 2.54
C GLY A 489 30.34 24.10 1.84
N THR A 490 30.23 23.33 0.74
CA THR A 490 29.01 23.21 -0.03
C THR A 490 28.48 21.79 -0.08
N VAL A 491 27.22 21.63 -0.50
CA VAL A 491 26.59 20.33 -0.67
C VAL A 491 25.72 20.30 -1.92
N ASN A 492 25.88 19.26 -2.72
CA ASN A 492 25.01 18.98 -3.86
C ASN A 492 23.95 17.95 -3.43
N ILE A 493 22.69 18.22 -3.76
CA ILE A 493 21.57 17.35 -3.40
C ILE A 493 20.95 16.78 -4.69
N GLY A 494 20.98 15.46 -4.84
CA GLY A 494 20.33 14.73 -5.92
C GLY A 494 19.05 14.05 -5.44
N TRP A 495 17.92 14.30 -6.10
CA TRP A 495 16.68 13.57 -5.90
C TRP A 495 16.51 12.55 -7.02
N LYS A 496 16.57 11.26 -6.66
CA LYS A 496 16.28 10.18 -7.60
C LYS A 496 14.86 9.70 -7.35
N LEU A 497 14.03 9.77 -8.37
CA LEU A 497 12.62 9.49 -8.32
C LEU A 497 12.28 8.29 -9.21
N GLU A 498 11.29 7.51 -8.84
CA GLU A 498 10.68 6.52 -9.71
C GLU A 498 9.21 6.84 -9.85
N GLU A 499 8.78 7.18 -11.07
CA GLU A 499 7.38 7.51 -11.33
C GLU A 499 6.48 6.30 -11.21
N GLN A 500 5.30 6.51 -10.65
CA GLN A 500 4.24 5.50 -10.59
C GLN A 500 2.97 6.03 -11.27
N SER A 501 2.15 5.10 -11.74
CA SER A 501 0.82 5.48 -12.23
C SER A 501 -0.03 5.95 -11.05
N ASN A 502 -0.56 7.15 -11.17
CA ASN A 502 -1.43 7.78 -10.17
C ASN A 502 -2.84 8.04 -10.72
N ASP A 503 -3.10 7.56 -11.90
CA ASP A 503 -4.45 7.60 -12.47
C ASP A 503 -5.34 6.62 -11.72
N GLN A 504 -6.54 7.07 -11.36
CA GLN A 504 -7.46 6.30 -10.53
C GLN A 504 -8.73 6.01 -11.31
N VAL A 505 -9.10 4.75 -11.30
CA VAL A 505 -10.43 4.31 -11.71
C VAL A 505 -11.21 4.01 -10.45
N GLN A 506 -12.26 4.76 -10.20
CA GLN A 506 -13.16 4.54 -9.08
C GLN A 506 -14.39 3.81 -9.57
N LEU A 507 -14.64 2.64 -9.03
CA LEU A 507 -15.87 1.91 -9.18
C LEU A 507 -16.48 1.80 -7.79
N SER A 508 -17.61 2.41 -7.57
CA SER A 508 -18.32 2.32 -6.29
C SER A 508 -19.80 2.09 -6.52
N GLY A 509 -20.44 1.48 -5.55
CA GLY A 509 -21.87 1.28 -5.53
C GLY A 509 -22.37 1.52 -4.11
N GLY A 510 -23.47 2.22 -3.99
CA GLY A 510 -24.17 2.43 -2.74
C GLY A 510 -25.56 1.83 -2.79
N TRP A 511 -26.02 1.29 -1.70
CA TRP A 511 -27.40 0.89 -1.52
C TRP A 511 -28.01 1.73 -0.40
N GLY A 512 -29.12 2.37 -0.67
CA GLY A 512 -29.81 3.13 0.35
C GLY A 512 -31.00 3.91 -0.22
N GLY A 513 -31.94 4.25 0.63
CA GLY A 513 -33.08 5.05 0.31
C GLY A 513 -33.99 4.48 -0.78
N TYR A 514 -34.79 5.33 -1.36
CA TYR A 514 -35.78 4.98 -2.39
C TYR A 514 -35.16 4.52 -3.72
N TYR A 515 -33.92 4.96 -4.05
CA TYR A 515 -33.27 4.62 -5.31
C TYR A 515 -32.67 3.20 -5.34
N GLY A 516 -32.55 2.54 -4.21
CA GLY A 516 -31.87 1.23 -4.15
C GLY A 516 -30.38 1.33 -4.45
N PHE A 517 -29.91 0.59 -5.44
CA PHE A 517 -28.49 0.56 -5.80
C PHE A 517 -28.13 1.68 -6.79
N VAL A 518 -27.17 2.51 -6.42
CA VAL A 518 -26.58 3.55 -7.26
C VAL A 518 -25.14 3.20 -7.59
N GLY A 519 -24.82 3.04 -8.85
CA GLY A 519 -23.47 2.80 -9.34
C GLY A 519 -22.75 4.10 -9.67
N THR A 520 -21.48 4.20 -9.33
CA THR A 520 -20.60 5.32 -9.68
C THR A 520 -19.36 4.81 -10.40
N VAL A 521 -19.05 5.44 -11.52
CA VAL A 521 -17.80 5.26 -12.27
C VAL A 521 -17.08 6.60 -12.30
N GLY A 522 -15.84 6.61 -11.80
CA GLY A 522 -14.99 7.78 -11.79
C GLY A 522 -13.63 7.49 -12.43
N LEU A 523 -13.16 8.43 -13.24
CA LEU A 523 -11.81 8.43 -13.81
C LEU A 523 -11.11 9.70 -13.34
N THR A 524 -9.98 9.56 -12.69
CA THR A 524 -9.19 10.70 -12.22
C THR A 524 -7.75 10.58 -12.73
N PHE A 525 -7.34 11.60 -13.49
CA PHE A 525 -6.01 11.75 -14.04
C PHE A 525 -5.27 12.81 -13.23
N ASN A 526 -4.26 12.40 -12.45
CA ASN A 526 -3.65 13.28 -11.45
C ASN A 526 -2.40 14.04 -11.95
N ASN A 527 -1.86 13.73 -13.10
CA ASN A 527 -0.72 14.45 -13.69
C ASN A 527 -1.10 15.01 -15.08
N PHE A 528 -2.33 15.48 -15.23
CA PHE A 528 -2.82 16.04 -16.48
C PHE A 528 -2.04 17.31 -16.86
N SER A 529 -1.96 17.61 -18.15
CA SER A 529 -1.34 18.83 -18.70
C SER A 529 -2.21 19.45 -19.77
N LEU A 530 -2.85 20.55 -19.47
CA LEU A 530 -3.61 21.32 -20.44
C LEU A 530 -2.72 21.85 -21.57
N ARG A 531 -1.49 22.23 -21.25
CA ARG A 531 -0.50 22.72 -22.22
C ARG A 531 -0.14 21.65 -23.26
N ASN A 532 -0.13 20.39 -22.87
CA ASN A 532 0.25 19.27 -23.73
C ASN A 532 -0.92 18.70 -24.54
N VAL A 533 -2.14 19.25 -24.42
CA VAL A 533 -3.31 18.83 -25.23
C VAL A 533 -3.00 18.86 -26.73
N PRO A 534 -2.39 19.91 -27.32
CA PRO A 534 -2.05 19.92 -28.74
C PRO A 534 -0.88 19.01 -29.11
N ASN A 535 -0.13 18.46 -28.13
CA ASN A 535 1.04 17.63 -28.36
C ASN A 535 0.76 16.14 -28.13
N PHE A 536 0.25 15.47 -29.16
CA PHE A 536 -0.12 14.03 -29.10
C PHE A 536 1.04 13.09 -28.73
N LYS A 537 2.29 13.51 -28.90
CA LYS A 537 3.47 12.71 -28.51
C LYS A 537 3.58 12.56 -26.98
N LYS A 538 2.97 13.45 -26.23
CA LYS A 538 2.96 13.44 -24.75
C LYS A 538 1.68 12.80 -24.15
N TRP A 539 0.85 12.20 -24.98
CA TRP A 539 -0.35 11.51 -24.50
C TRP A 539 -0.04 10.08 -24.03
N ARG A 540 -0.43 9.72 -22.75
CA ARG A 540 -0.20 8.40 -22.11
C ARG A 540 -1.25 8.06 -21.04
N PRO A 541 -2.49 7.71 -21.30
CA PRO A 541 -3.31 7.89 -22.51
C PRO A 541 -3.79 9.33 -22.74
N LEU A 542 -3.75 10.19 -21.74
CA LEU A 542 -4.04 11.63 -21.83
C LEU A 542 -2.75 12.44 -21.75
N PRO A 543 -2.78 13.74 -22.14
CA PRO A 543 -1.62 14.61 -22.01
C PRO A 543 -1.22 14.74 -20.54
N VAL A 544 0.06 14.44 -20.22
CA VAL A 544 0.59 14.43 -18.86
C VAL A 544 1.76 15.40 -18.71
N GLY A 545 2.06 15.76 -17.45
CA GLY A 545 3.31 16.41 -17.10
C GLY A 545 3.22 17.66 -16.22
N ASP A 546 2.11 18.36 -16.13
CA ASP A 546 2.00 19.64 -15.39
C ASP A 546 1.41 19.49 -13.97
N GLY A 547 1.11 18.27 -13.55
CA GLY A 547 0.59 18.01 -12.19
C GLY A 547 -0.85 18.51 -11.99
N GLN A 548 -1.57 18.83 -13.06
CA GLN A 548 -2.98 19.19 -13.03
C GLN A 548 -3.85 17.93 -12.81
N ARG A 549 -5.06 18.12 -12.35
CA ARG A 549 -6.00 17.05 -12.11
C ARG A 549 -7.23 17.20 -13.00
N LEU A 550 -7.56 16.15 -13.74
CA LEU A 550 -8.80 16.03 -14.50
C LEU A 550 -9.60 14.85 -13.94
N SER A 551 -10.83 15.13 -13.49
CA SER A 551 -11.74 14.11 -12.98
C SER A 551 -13.01 14.06 -13.82
N LEU A 552 -13.39 12.86 -14.22
CA LEU A 552 -14.64 12.56 -14.91
C LEU A 552 -15.41 11.59 -14.02
N GLN A 553 -16.64 11.91 -13.69
CA GLN A 553 -17.46 11.05 -12.85
C GLN A 553 -18.85 10.90 -13.45
N MET A 554 -19.31 9.69 -13.48
CA MET A 554 -20.67 9.32 -13.84
C MET A 554 -21.29 8.51 -12.71
N GLN A 555 -22.50 8.88 -12.34
CA GLN A 555 -23.28 8.17 -11.33
C GLN A 555 -24.66 7.88 -11.92
N ALA A 556 -25.14 6.66 -11.75
CA ALA A 556 -26.43 6.29 -12.30
C ALA A 556 -27.16 5.23 -11.45
N ASN A 557 -28.49 5.35 -11.44
CA ASN A 557 -29.42 4.32 -11.05
C ASN A 557 -30.44 4.15 -12.19
N GLY A 558 -30.03 3.39 -13.20
CA GLY A 558 -30.84 3.20 -14.38
C GLY A 558 -31.31 4.52 -15.01
N LYS A 559 -32.62 4.62 -15.26
CA LYS A 559 -33.27 5.82 -15.82
C LYS A 559 -33.73 6.79 -14.75
N SER A 560 -33.83 6.38 -13.48
CA SER A 560 -34.40 7.22 -12.43
C SER A 560 -33.45 8.36 -12.01
N PHE A 561 -32.16 8.10 -11.98
CA PHE A 561 -31.15 9.09 -11.63
C PHE A 561 -29.89 8.91 -12.47
N GLN A 562 -29.39 9.99 -13.00
CA GLN A 562 -28.13 10.07 -13.74
C GLN A 562 -27.44 11.38 -13.40
N SER A 563 -26.16 11.31 -13.13
CA SER A 563 -25.32 12.48 -12.83
C SER A 563 -23.98 12.36 -13.53
N TYR A 564 -23.55 13.45 -14.13
CA TYR A 564 -22.29 13.58 -14.86
C TYR A 564 -21.54 14.77 -14.31
N SER A 565 -20.28 14.61 -13.98
CA SER A 565 -19.43 15.73 -13.57
C SER A 565 -18.06 15.66 -14.21
N ILE A 566 -17.56 16.81 -14.61
CA ILE A 566 -16.21 17.02 -15.12
C ILE A 566 -15.59 18.09 -14.25
N SER A 567 -14.41 17.79 -13.68
CA SER A 567 -13.68 18.75 -12.85
C SER A 567 -12.23 18.82 -13.28
N PHE A 568 -11.76 20.01 -13.56
CA PHE A 568 -10.36 20.33 -13.82
C PHE A 568 -9.81 21.15 -12.66
N SER A 569 -8.61 20.81 -12.18
CA SER A 569 -7.94 21.55 -11.10
C SER A 569 -6.48 21.78 -11.41
N GLU A 570 -6.05 23.03 -11.33
CA GLU A 570 -4.66 23.49 -11.36
C GLU A 570 -4.25 23.83 -9.91
N PRO A 571 -3.36 23.03 -9.27
CA PRO A 571 -2.98 23.24 -7.87
C PRO A 571 -2.03 24.42 -7.64
N TRP A 572 -1.37 24.91 -8.69
CA TRP A 572 -0.38 25.99 -8.63
C TRP A 572 -0.65 27.07 -9.67
N LEU A 573 -1.80 27.71 -9.61
CA LEU A 573 -2.16 28.78 -10.53
C LEU A 573 -1.10 29.90 -10.49
N GLY A 574 -0.51 30.18 -11.65
CA GLY A 574 0.59 31.12 -11.80
C GLY A 574 1.98 30.62 -11.38
N GLY A 575 2.10 29.36 -10.93
CA GLY A 575 3.37 28.64 -10.72
C GLY A 575 4.24 29.09 -9.53
N ARG A 576 3.91 30.20 -8.88
CA ARG A 576 4.74 30.82 -7.80
C ARG A 576 4.27 30.48 -6.39
N LYS A 577 2.98 30.31 -6.19
CA LYS A 577 2.36 30.01 -4.88
C LYS A 577 1.38 28.87 -5.02
N PRO A 578 1.13 28.06 -3.99
CA PRO A 578 0.18 26.96 -4.00
C PRO A 578 -1.27 27.45 -3.95
N ASN A 579 -1.64 28.27 -4.95
CA ASN A 579 -3.01 28.72 -5.18
C ASN A 579 -3.68 27.78 -6.16
N SER A 580 -4.78 27.17 -5.79
CA SER A 580 -5.49 26.25 -6.67
C SER A 580 -6.63 26.93 -7.40
N LEU A 581 -6.80 26.59 -8.69
CA LEU A 581 -7.98 26.92 -9.47
C LEU A 581 -8.69 25.64 -9.81
N THR A 582 -10.00 25.58 -9.56
CA THR A 582 -10.85 24.45 -9.94
C THR A 582 -12.02 24.91 -10.78
N VAL A 583 -12.24 24.24 -11.90
CA VAL A 583 -13.40 24.46 -12.77
C VAL A 583 -14.17 23.15 -12.80
N SER A 584 -15.46 23.19 -12.42
CA SER A 584 -16.31 22.00 -12.40
C SER A 584 -17.58 22.25 -13.18
N LEU A 585 -17.95 21.30 -14.00
CA LEU A 585 -19.23 21.22 -14.72
C LEU A 585 -19.98 20.01 -14.17
N ASN A 586 -21.23 20.20 -13.84
CA ASN A 586 -22.11 19.13 -13.39
C ASN A 586 -23.45 19.18 -14.09
N HIS A 587 -24.00 18.02 -14.42
CA HIS A 587 -25.32 17.83 -14.94
C HIS A 587 -25.97 16.60 -14.33
N SER A 588 -27.16 16.73 -13.79
CA SER A 588 -27.90 15.58 -13.24
C SER A 588 -29.34 15.61 -13.70
N ILE A 589 -29.91 14.42 -13.81
CA ILE A 589 -31.29 14.21 -14.18
C ILE A 589 -31.91 13.23 -13.21
N SER A 590 -32.97 13.63 -12.54
CA SER A 590 -33.81 12.76 -11.70
C SER A 590 -35.19 12.65 -12.36
N ARG A 591 -35.74 11.42 -12.43
CA ARG A 591 -37.05 11.14 -13.00
C ARG A 591 -37.92 10.37 -12.03
N ILE A 592 -39.22 10.71 -11.99
CA ILE A 592 -40.19 9.90 -11.28
C ILE A 592 -40.78 8.88 -12.27
N PRO A 593 -40.93 7.61 -11.90
CA PRO A 593 -41.53 6.60 -12.76
C PRO A 593 -42.98 6.95 -13.06
N SER A 594 -43.39 6.87 -14.31
CA SER A 594 -44.77 7.09 -14.79
C SER A 594 -45.69 5.92 -14.50
N GLY A 595 -45.14 4.73 -14.24
CA GLY A 595 -45.91 3.54 -13.97
C GLY A 595 -45.06 2.40 -13.51
N ARG A 596 -45.71 1.33 -13.05
CA ARG A 596 -45.07 0.07 -12.62
C ARG A 596 -45.76 -1.11 -13.30
N SER A 597 -45.00 -1.93 -13.99
CA SER A 597 -45.48 -3.20 -14.56
C SER A 597 -44.71 -4.33 -13.91
N GLY A 598 -45.36 -5.02 -12.95
CA GLY A 598 -44.70 -6.04 -12.11
C GLY A 598 -43.55 -5.44 -11.27
N THR A 599 -42.34 -5.93 -11.46
CA THR A 599 -41.12 -5.41 -10.82
C THR A 599 -40.45 -4.29 -11.60
N THR A 600 -40.87 -4.02 -12.84
CA THR A 600 -40.21 -3.05 -13.72
C THR A 600 -40.90 -1.69 -13.64
N LEU A 601 -40.12 -0.64 -13.34
CA LEU A 601 -40.56 0.75 -13.35
C LEU A 601 -40.47 1.27 -14.79
N THR A 602 -41.57 1.90 -15.25
CA THR A 602 -41.61 2.53 -16.57
C THR A 602 -41.36 4.02 -16.43
N TYR A 603 -40.51 4.56 -17.28
CA TYR A 603 -40.16 5.98 -17.34
C TYR A 603 -40.52 6.50 -18.73
N ASP A 604 -41.48 7.36 -18.81
CA ASP A 604 -41.82 8.07 -20.05
C ASP A 604 -40.94 9.33 -20.19
N VAL A 605 -40.54 9.69 -21.42
CA VAL A 605 -39.69 10.85 -21.69
C VAL A 605 -40.42 12.16 -21.37
N SER A 606 -41.75 12.16 -21.43
CA SER A 606 -42.64 13.28 -21.05
C SER A 606 -42.97 13.31 -19.56
N SER A 607 -42.56 12.28 -18.79
CA SER A 607 -42.90 12.17 -17.37
C SER A 607 -42.09 13.13 -16.51
N ALA A 608 -42.53 13.28 -15.26
CA ALA A 608 -41.95 14.12 -14.23
C ALA A 608 -40.42 14.04 -14.14
N TYR A 609 -39.72 15.14 -14.34
CA TYR A 609 -38.26 15.19 -14.25
C TYR A 609 -37.78 16.44 -13.50
N LEU A 610 -36.57 16.34 -12.97
CA LEU A 610 -35.75 17.46 -12.54
C LEU A 610 -34.37 17.34 -13.17
N LYS A 611 -33.95 18.35 -13.90
CA LYS A 611 -32.60 18.51 -14.44
C LYS A 611 -31.89 19.60 -13.64
N GLN A 612 -30.69 19.32 -13.22
CA GLN A 612 -29.82 20.30 -12.58
C GLN A 612 -28.53 20.40 -13.41
N SER A 613 -28.20 21.61 -13.83
CA SER A 613 -26.97 21.91 -14.55
C SER A 613 -26.19 22.98 -13.79
N GLY A 614 -24.89 22.88 -13.73
CA GLY A 614 -24.11 23.86 -13.03
C GLY A 614 -22.66 23.97 -13.49
N ILE A 615 -22.12 25.18 -13.29
CA ILE A 615 -20.70 25.48 -13.41
C ILE A 615 -20.20 26.08 -12.12
N THR A 616 -19.03 25.64 -11.66
CA THR A 616 -18.38 26.19 -10.45
C THR A 616 -16.95 26.56 -10.78
N LEU A 617 -16.56 27.76 -10.41
CA LEU A 617 -15.19 28.27 -10.44
C LEU A 617 -14.70 28.39 -8.98
N GLY A 618 -13.72 27.63 -8.60
CA GLY A 618 -13.17 27.61 -7.25
C GLY A 618 -11.72 28.10 -7.23
N PHE A 619 -11.39 28.93 -6.25
CA PHE A 619 -10.05 29.41 -5.98
C PHE A 619 -9.68 29.08 -4.53
N GLY A 620 -8.63 28.30 -4.34
CA GLY A 620 -8.12 27.85 -3.05
C GLY A 620 -6.74 28.40 -2.74
N ARG A 621 -6.54 28.82 -1.50
CA ARG A 621 -5.25 29.32 -1.00
C ARG A 621 -4.93 28.70 0.35
N ARG A 622 -3.70 28.21 0.52
CA ARG A 622 -3.17 27.85 1.85
C ARG A 622 -2.74 29.11 2.57
N LEU A 623 -3.16 29.26 3.81
CA LEU A 623 -2.77 30.35 4.68
C LEU A 623 -1.54 29.95 5.51
N GLU A 624 -0.68 30.92 5.80
CA GLU A 624 0.50 30.73 6.65
C GLU A 624 0.24 31.14 8.10
N TRP A 625 -0.74 31.99 8.31
CA TRP A 625 -1.19 32.48 9.61
C TRP A 625 -2.66 32.07 9.85
N PRO A 626 -3.05 31.61 11.04
CA PRO A 626 -2.27 31.43 12.29
C PRO A 626 -1.33 30.20 12.26
N ASP A 627 -1.56 29.22 11.42
CA ASP A 627 -0.68 28.08 11.17
C ASP A 627 -0.83 27.57 9.73
N ASN A 628 0.09 26.68 9.31
CA ASN A 628 0.14 26.15 7.95
C ASN A 628 -0.96 25.10 7.63
N TYR A 629 -1.89 24.85 8.55
CA TYR A 629 -2.99 23.89 8.35
C TYR A 629 -4.26 24.57 7.84
N PHE A 630 -4.29 25.92 7.78
CA PHE A 630 -5.43 26.66 7.30
C PHE A 630 -5.46 26.77 5.77
N THR A 631 -6.67 26.58 5.21
CA THR A 631 -6.97 26.81 3.80
C THR A 631 -8.20 27.68 3.67
N LEU A 632 -8.14 28.65 2.78
CA LEU A 632 -9.27 29.48 2.39
C LEU A 632 -9.65 29.11 0.96
N THR A 633 -10.90 28.74 0.74
CA THR A 633 -11.45 28.42 -0.57
C THR A 633 -12.61 29.37 -0.86
N ASN A 634 -12.56 30.03 -1.99
CA ASN A 634 -13.65 30.86 -2.52
C ASN A 634 -14.15 30.21 -3.80
N SER A 635 -15.45 30.14 -4.00
CA SER A 635 -16.00 29.64 -5.25
C SER A 635 -17.23 30.43 -5.69
N LEU A 636 -17.40 30.54 -6.99
CA LEU A 636 -18.58 31.11 -7.65
C LEU A 636 -19.24 30.00 -8.43
N SER A 637 -20.50 29.71 -8.12
CA SER A 637 -21.29 28.67 -8.75
C SER A 637 -22.53 29.29 -9.42
N PHE A 638 -22.79 28.85 -10.61
CA PHE A 638 -24.09 29.05 -11.27
C PHE A 638 -24.78 27.71 -11.39
N LEU A 639 -25.99 27.58 -10.84
CA LEU A 639 -26.80 26.37 -10.86
C LEU A 639 -28.16 26.70 -11.47
N GLN A 640 -28.64 25.83 -12.34
CA GLN A 640 -29.98 25.91 -12.94
C GLN A 640 -30.73 24.62 -12.65
N TYR A 641 -31.89 24.74 -12.05
CA TYR A 641 -32.88 23.68 -11.83
C TYR A 641 -33.98 23.83 -12.83
N ASN A 642 -34.22 22.81 -13.65
CA ASN A 642 -35.33 22.74 -14.60
C ASN A 642 -36.20 21.54 -14.24
N TYR A 643 -37.42 21.79 -13.79
CA TYR A 643 -38.34 20.77 -13.32
C TYR A 643 -39.66 20.80 -14.05
N HIS A 644 -40.22 19.62 -14.26
CA HIS A 644 -41.50 19.40 -14.91
C HIS A 644 -42.28 18.32 -14.17
N ASN A 645 -43.43 18.70 -13.57
CA ASN A 645 -44.29 17.82 -12.77
C ASN A 645 -43.58 16.96 -11.71
N TYR A 646 -42.35 17.35 -11.31
CA TYR A 646 -41.52 16.55 -10.42
C TYR A 646 -42.00 16.57 -8.96
N PHE A 647 -42.45 17.72 -8.50
CA PHE A 647 -42.91 17.91 -7.12
C PHE A 647 -44.44 17.73 -6.96
N GLY A 648 -45.17 17.44 -8.04
CA GLY A 648 -46.62 17.51 -8.06
C GLY A 648 -47.14 18.94 -7.92
N VAL A 649 -48.41 19.09 -7.62
CA VAL A 649 -48.99 20.37 -7.29
C VAL A 649 -48.69 20.67 -5.82
N THR A 650 -47.69 21.53 -5.58
CA THR A 650 -47.35 21.98 -4.23
C THR A 650 -47.68 23.47 -4.08
N SER A 651 -47.98 23.91 -2.88
CA SER A 651 -48.15 25.32 -2.56
C SER A 651 -46.86 26.13 -2.64
N ALA A 652 -45.70 25.43 -2.68
CA ALA A 652 -44.38 26.03 -2.65
C ALA A 652 -43.77 26.28 -4.03
N LEU A 653 -44.03 25.39 -5.01
CA LEU A 653 -43.46 25.45 -6.36
C LEU A 653 -44.53 25.20 -7.45
N PRO A 654 -44.41 25.86 -8.62
CA PRO A 654 -45.27 25.52 -9.76
C PRO A 654 -44.95 24.12 -10.27
N ALA A 655 -45.88 23.51 -11.01
CA ALA A 655 -45.70 22.18 -11.58
C ALA A 655 -44.50 22.11 -12.54
N THR A 656 -44.25 23.22 -13.28
CA THR A 656 -43.13 23.35 -14.23
C THR A 656 -42.45 24.67 -14.02
N GLY A 657 -41.12 24.66 -13.98
CA GLY A 657 -40.37 25.91 -13.76
C GLY A 657 -38.87 25.77 -13.99
N ILE A 658 -38.24 26.93 -14.07
CA ILE A 658 -36.77 27.07 -14.09
C ILE A 658 -36.37 27.96 -12.92
N THR A 659 -35.48 27.45 -12.11
CA THR A 659 -34.89 28.18 -10.99
C THR A 659 -33.38 28.33 -11.19
N ASN A 660 -32.87 29.53 -11.12
CA ASN A 660 -31.44 29.84 -11.24
C ASN A 660 -30.85 30.22 -9.88
N SER A 661 -29.63 29.85 -9.65
CA SER A 661 -28.90 30.19 -8.42
C SER A 661 -27.49 30.62 -8.76
N VAL A 662 -27.11 31.80 -8.30
CA VAL A 662 -25.69 32.24 -8.27
C VAL A 662 -25.22 32.22 -6.83
N ILE A 663 -24.26 31.36 -6.52
CA ILE A 663 -23.77 31.19 -5.14
C ILE A 663 -22.31 31.58 -5.09
N PHE A 664 -22.00 32.55 -4.24
CA PHE A 664 -20.64 32.81 -3.78
C PHE A 664 -20.41 32.04 -2.47
N ASN A 665 -19.48 31.08 -2.51
CA ASN A 665 -19.11 30.31 -1.34
C ASN A 665 -17.71 30.72 -0.85
N THR A 666 -17.57 30.92 0.46
CA THR A 666 -16.29 31.08 1.14
C THR A 666 -16.20 30.02 2.21
N THR A 667 -15.15 29.21 2.17
CA THR A 667 -14.88 28.18 3.16
C THR A 667 -13.50 28.38 3.77
N LEU A 668 -13.46 28.59 5.08
CA LEU A 668 -12.22 28.55 5.88
C LEU A 668 -12.14 27.19 6.56
N SER A 669 -11.09 26.45 6.28
CA SER A 669 -10.87 25.13 6.88
C SER A 669 -9.48 24.98 7.48
N ARG A 670 -9.41 24.25 8.58
CA ARG A 670 -8.16 23.84 9.24
C ARG A 670 -8.13 22.32 9.37
N ASN A 671 -7.08 21.70 8.86
CA ASN A 671 -6.92 20.25 8.92
C ASN A 671 -5.52 19.88 9.41
N SER A 672 -5.44 19.41 10.66
CA SER A 672 -4.20 18.98 11.33
C SER A 672 -4.19 17.49 11.71
N ILE A 673 -5.06 16.69 11.06
CA ILE A 673 -5.12 15.24 11.33
C ILE A 673 -3.82 14.54 10.89
N ASP A 674 -3.37 13.59 11.72
CA ASP A 674 -2.11 12.84 11.52
C ASP A 674 -2.22 11.78 10.42
N ASN A 675 -3.38 11.18 10.23
CA ASN A 675 -3.61 10.12 9.25
C ASN A 675 -5.03 10.21 8.69
N PRO A 676 -5.22 10.35 7.38
CA PRO A 676 -6.56 10.46 6.78
C PRO A 676 -7.41 9.18 6.89
N MET A 677 -6.79 7.99 6.99
CA MET A 677 -7.52 6.71 7.03
C MET A 677 -7.99 6.33 8.44
N PHE A 678 -7.13 6.53 9.42
CA PHE A 678 -7.41 6.31 10.83
C PHE A 678 -6.73 7.42 11.65
N PRO A 679 -7.38 8.59 11.78
CA PRO A 679 -6.85 9.68 12.58
C PRO A 679 -6.70 9.26 14.05
N THR A 680 -5.56 9.56 14.65
CA THR A 680 -5.29 9.30 16.07
C THR A 680 -5.17 10.57 16.88
N THR A 681 -4.75 11.66 16.24
CA THR A 681 -4.59 12.99 16.85
C THR A 681 -4.89 14.08 15.84
N GLY A 682 -5.16 15.27 16.31
CA GLY A 682 -5.41 16.44 15.48
C GLY A 682 -6.88 16.83 15.39
N SER A 683 -7.16 17.79 14.53
CA SER A 683 -8.52 18.29 14.32
C SER A 683 -8.79 18.65 12.87
N SER A 684 -10.06 18.58 12.48
CA SER A 684 -10.57 19.07 11.20
C SER A 684 -11.74 19.99 11.49
N ILE A 685 -11.59 21.28 11.19
CA ILE A 685 -12.59 22.32 11.45
C ILE A 685 -12.84 23.05 10.13
N SER A 686 -14.09 23.30 9.78
CA SER A 686 -14.45 24.11 8.63
C SER A 686 -15.66 24.99 8.91
N LEU A 687 -15.61 26.21 8.40
CA LEU A 687 -16.71 27.17 8.37
C LEU A 687 -16.96 27.55 6.91
N SER A 688 -18.14 27.26 6.42
CA SER A 688 -18.60 27.59 5.07
C SER A 688 -19.68 28.63 5.12
N LEU A 689 -19.58 29.62 4.25
CA LEU A 689 -20.58 30.67 4.05
C LEU A 689 -20.97 30.71 2.57
N ASN A 690 -22.23 30.45 2.26
CA ASN A 690 -22.82 30.56 0.94
C ASN A 690 -23.71 31.80 0.87
N LEU A 691 -23.47 32.64 -0.10
CA LEU A 691 -24.20 33.88 -0.31
C LEU A 691 -24.76 33.92 -1.73
N THR A 692 -26.02 34.21 -1.88
CA THR A 692 -26.60 34.56 -3.20
C THR A 692 -26.76 36.09 -3.28
N PRO A 693 -26.89 36.68 -4.48
CA PRO A 693 -27.22 38.10 -4.59
C PRO A 693 -28.58 38.42 -3.95
N PRO A 694 -28.71 39.54 -3.26
CA PRO A 694 -29.96 39.96 -2.59
C PRO A 694 -30.95 40.59 -3.57
N TYR A 695 -31.51 39.76 -4.42
CA TYR A 695 -32.42 40.23 -5.50
C TYR A 695 -33.65 40.98 -4.98
N SER A 696 -34.10 40.69 -3.76
CA SER A 696 -35.23 41.33 -3.12
C SER A 696 -35.05 42.83 -2.85
N LEU A 697 -33.77 43.29 -2.86
CA LEU A 697 -33.50 44.75 -2.75
C LEU A 697 -33.78 45.50 -4.03
N TRP A 698 -33.88 44.84 -5.20
CA TRP A 698 -34.04 45.43 -6.52
C TRP A 698 -35.38 45.11 -7.17
N ARG A 699 -36.09 44.10 -6.65
CA ARG A 699 -37.34 43.60 -7.20
C ARG A 699 -38.53 44.03 -6.38
N THR A 700 -39.68 44.19 -7.07
CA THR A 700 -40.92 44.58 -6.41
C THR A 700 -41.45 43.41 -5.56
N PRO A 701 -42.19 43.74 -4.44
CA PRO A 701 -42.79 42.70 -3.62
C PRO A 701 -43.77 41.77 -4.38
N ASP A 702 -44.40 42.27 -5.43
CA ASP A 702 -45.36 41.49 -6.27
C ASP A 702 -44.66 40.34 -7.01
N TYR A 703 -43.37 40.49 -7.38
CA TYR A 703 -42.57 39.41 -7.97
C TYR A 703 -42.52 38.17 -7.07
N TYR A 704 -42.52 38.35 -5.77
CA TYR A 704 -42.43 37.26 -4.78
C TYR A 704 -43.80 36.71 -4.36
N LYS A 705 -44.89 37.35 -4.73
CA LYS A 705 -46.26 36.86 -4.52
C LYS A 705 -46.69 35.80 -5.52
N ASP A 706 -46.18 35.91 -6.77
CA ASP A 706 -46.48 34.97 -7.83
C ASP A 706 -45.62 33.71 -7.66
N ILE A 707 -46.28 32.56 -7.58
CA ILE A 707 -45.64 31.24 -7.45
C ILE A 707 -44.71 30.90 -8.64
N ASN A 708 -45.05 31.43 -9.86
CA ASN A 708 -44.28 31.15 -11.07
C ASN A 708 -42.99 31.95 -11.15
N THR A 709 -42.90 33.08 -10.50
CA THR A 709 -41.71 33.97 -10.54
C THR A 709 -40.88 33.97 -9.30
N ARG A 710 -41.48 33.68 -8.15
CA ARG A 710 -40.87 33.75 -6.82
C ARG A 710 -39.48 33.12 -6.74
N TYR A 711 -39.30 31.93 -7.32
CA TYR A 711 -38.03 31.16 -7.23
C TYR A 711 -37.28 31.09 -8.55
N ASN A 712 -37.54 31.98 -9.52
CA ASN A 712 -36.75 32.05 -10.76
C ASN A 712 -35.28 32.34 -10.49
N TRP A 713 -34.99 33.06 -9.41
CA TRP A 713 -33.67 33.32 -8.88
C TRP A 713 -33.67 33.09 -7.36
N LEU A 714 -32.81 32.19 -6.90
CA LEU A 714 -32.72 31.88 -5.48
C LEU A 714 -32.02 32.98 -4.71
N GLU A 715 -32.59 33.33 -3.56
CA GLU A 715 -32.06 34.31 -2.63
C GLU A 715 -31.99 33.72 -1.24
N LEU A 716 -30.76 33.55 -0.76
CA LEU A 716 -30.49 33.04 0.60
C LEU A 716 -29.05 33.33 1.01
N TYR A 717 -28.80 33.26 2.31
CA TYR A 717 -27.49 33.06 2.85
C TYR A 717 -27.51 31.81 3.75
N LYS A 718 -26.42 31.03 3.68
CA LYS A 718 -26.32 29.77 4.39
C LYS A 718 -24.91 29.64 4.97
N TRP A 719 -24.82 29.34 6.25
CA TRP A 719 -23.56 29.02 6.84
C TRP A 719 -23.61 27.63 7.47
N MET A 720 -22.46 26.94 7.47
CA MET A 720 -22.27 25.65 8.07
C MET A 720 -20.94 25.61 8.79
N PHE A 721 -20.97 25.03 9.98
CA PHE A 721 -19.79 24.78 10.79
C PHE A 721 -19.67 23.30 11.07
N ASP A 722 -18.51 22.74 10.72
CA ASP A 722 -18.15 21.34 10.98
C ASP A 722 -16.87 21.29 11.79
N ALA A 723 -16.85 20.54 12.89
CA ALA A 723 -15.67 20.32 13.72
C ALA A 723 -15.54 18.85 14.10
N LYS A 724 -14.32 18.31 13.94
CA LYS A 724 -13.95 16.96 14.36
C LYS A 724 -12.62 17.03 15.12
N PHE A 725 -12.56 16.38 16.28
CA PHE A 725 -11.36 16.31 17.11
C PHE A 725 -11.04 14.85 17.39
N TYR A 726 -9.75 14.53 17.36
CA TYR A 726 -9.24 13.18 17.60
C TYR A 726 -8.29 13.19 18.79
N ILE A 727 -8.60 12.37 19.78
CA ILE A 727 -7.83 12.27 21.02
C ILE A 727 -7.48 10.83 21.27
N LYS A 728 -6.19 10.56 21.37
CA LYS A 728 -5.67 9.23 21.74
C LYS A 728 -5.81 9.03 23.25
N VAL A 729 -6.68 8.11 23.67
CA VAL A 729 -6.97 7.83 25.10
C VAL A 729 -5.99 6.81 25.65
N LEU A 730 -5.87 5.67 24.98
CA LEU A 730 -5.01 4.56 25.38
C LEU A 730 -4.27 4.03 24.17
N GLY A 731 -3.07 3.51 24.36
CA GLY A 731 -2.38 2.81 23.28
C GLY A 731 -0.88 2.95 23.32
N SER A 732 -0.23 2.30 22.36
CA SER A 732 1.22 2.28 22.23
C SER A 732 1.78 3.67 21.95
N LYS A 733 2.89 4.00 22.59
CA LYS A 733 3.70 5.18 22.24
C LYS A 733 4.35 5.04 20.85
N LYS A 734 4.33 3.85 20.26
CA LYS A 734 4.85 3.60 18.90
C LYS A 734 3.85 4.04 17.84
N PRO A 735 4.29 4.66 16.72
CA PRO A 735 3.41 5.11 15.65
C PRO A 735 2.56 3.98 15.03
N GLU A 736 3.11 2.78 14.95
CA GLU A 736 2.45 1.57 14.41
C GLU A 736 1.61 0.81 15.45
N GLY A 737 1.54 1.29 16.68
CA GLY A 737 0.85 0.61 17.77
C GLY A 737 -0.65 0.88 17.74
N ARG A 738 -1.44 -0.13 18.10
CA ARG A 738 -2.90 0.02 18.22
C ARG A 738 -3.23 1.02 19.31
N SER A 739 -4.10 1.97 19.01
CA SER A 739 -4.51 3.03 19.92
C SER A 739 -6.03 3.11 19.98
N LEU A 740 -6.54 3.30 21.17
CA LEU A 740 -7.94 3.64 21.39
C LEU A 740 -8.09 5.15 21.23
N VAL A 741 -8.94 5.58 20.31
CA VAL A 741 -9.11 6.99 19.93
C VAL A 741 -10.55 7.41 20.16
N ILE A 742 -10.74 8.57 20.80
CA ILE A 742 -12.03 9.26 20.81
C ILE A 742 -12.05 10.25 19.65
N GLU A 743 -13.09 10.19 18.84
CA GLU A 743 -13.49 11.23 17.91
C GLU A 743 -14.71 11.95 18.47
N THR A 744 -14.66 13.25 18.54
CA THR A 744 -15.83 14.09 18.83
C THR A 744 -16.18 14.91 17.60
N LYS A 745 -17.48 15.10 17.36
CA LYS A 745 -18.03 15.83 16.21
C LYS A 745 -19.04 16.86 16.67
N ALA A 746 -19.02 18.02 16.02
CA ALA A 746 -20.03 19.04 16.16
C ALA A 746 -20.34 19.66 14.79
N HIS A 747 -21.59 19.68 14.41
CA HIS A 747 -22.08 20.22 13.15
C HIS A 747 -23.24 21.18 13.41
N PHE A 748 -23.20 22.33 12.78
CA PHE A 748 -24.22 23.36 12.84
C PHE A 748 -24.48 23.94 11.46
N GLY A 749 -25.71 24.31 11.18
CA GLY A 749 -26.02 25.03 9.96
C GLY A 749 -27.26 25.86 10.10
N TYR A 750 -27.28 26.93 9.34
CA TYR A 750 -28.37 27.91 9.32
C TYR A 750 -28.54 28.45 7.91
N ILE A 751 -29.81 28.64 7.50
CA ILE A 751 -30.19 29.28 6.26
C ILE A 751 -31.13 30.46 6.59
N GLY A 752 -30.83 31.62 6.03
CA GLY A 752 -31.66 32.81 6.15
C GLY A 752 -31.89 33.51 4.81
N THR A 753 -32.71 34.50 4.84
CA THR A 753 -32.97 35.38 3.71
C THR A 753 -32.65 36.82 4.08
N TYR A 754 -32.28 37.67 3.10
CA TYR A 754 -31.94 39.07 3.35
C TYR A 754 -33.16 39.96 3.63
N ASN A 755 -34.34 39.47 3.32
CA ASN A 755 -35.58 40.23 3.44
C ASN A 755 -36.74 39.34 3.87
N ASP A 756 -37.32 39.59 5.02
CA ASP A 756 -38.44 38.81 5.56
C ASP A 756 -39.73 38.94 4.74
N LYS A 757 -39.85 40.00 3.92
CA LYS A 757 -41.01 40.21 3.08
C LYS A 757 -41.16 39.18 1.94
N ILE A 758 -40.12 38.43 1.62
CA ILE A 758 -40.17 37.37 0.62
C ILE A 758 -40.72 36.04 1.15
N GLY A 759 -41.06 35.96 2.43
CA GLY A 759 -41.71 34.78 3.03
C GLY A 759 -40.73 33.68 3.49
N GLY A 760 -39.49 34.02 3.79
CA GLY A 760 -38.46 33.09 4.30
C GLY A 760 -37.75 32.27 3.20
N PRO A 761 -36.80 31.42 3.59
CA PRO A 761 -36.09 30.56 2.67
C PRO A 761 -37.04 29.58 1.94
N GLY A 762 -36.92 29.47 0.63
CA GLY A 762 -37.67 28.52 -0.19
C GLY A 762 -37.36 27.06 0.13
N PRO A 763 -37.83 26.14 -0.68
CA PRO A 763 -37.59 24.72 -0.52
C PRO A 763 -36.14 24.28 -0.89
N PHE A 764 -35.36 25.20 -1.48
CA PHE A 764 -34.02 24.92 -1.97
C PHE A 764 -32.99 25.06 -0.86
N GLU A 765 -31.89 24.32 -1.01
CA GLU A 765 -30.70 24.37 -0.13
C GLU A 765 -30.97 24.04 1.35
N ARG A 766 -32.12 23.51 1.69
CA ARG A 766 -32.51 23.17 3.07
C ARG A 766 -31.74 21.98 3.60
N PHE A 767 -31.78 21.79 4.91
CA PHE A 767 -31.15 20.67 5.62
C PHE A 767 -32.13 19.53 5.78
N LEU A 768 -31.68 18.31 5.47
CA LEU A 768 -32.36 17.05 5.73
C LEU A 768 -31.60 16.27 6.77
N MET A 769 -32.28 15.62 7.72
CA MET A 769 -31.63 14.88 8.79
C MET A 769 -32.21 13.50 8.97
N GLY A 770 -31.31 12.52 9.17
CA GLY A 770 -31.61 11.12 9.40
C GLY A 770 -30.71 10.17 8.61
N GLY A 771 -30.79 8.89 8.89
CA GLY A 771 -30.14 7.84 8.18
C GLY A 771 -28.61 7.85 8.26
N ALA A 772 -28.00 7.22 7.27
CA ALA A 772 -26.57 7.13 7.15
C ALA A 772 -25.90 8.38 6.57
N GLY A 773 -26.67 9.42 6.24
CA GLY A 773 -26.14 10.59 5.52
C GLY A 773 -25.83 10.29 4.04
N LEU A 774 -26.26 9.14 3.58
CA LEU A 774 -26.27 8.81 2.17
C LEU A 774 -27.49 9.44 1.51
N THR A 775 -27.41 9.60 0.20
CA THR A 775 -28.50 10.04 -0.64
C THR A 775 -29.82 9.52 -0.09
N GLY A 776 -30.42 10.33 0.75
CA GLY A 776 -31.75 10.05 1.25
C GLY A 776 -32.70 9.88 0.07
N GLY A 777 -33.91 9.42 0.38
CA GLY A 777 -34.91 9.10 -0.60
C GLY A 777 -35.09 10.11 -1.75
N PHE A 778 -35.89 9.75 -2.70
CA PHE A 778 -36.09 10.36 -4.01
C PHE A 778 -36.04 11.90 -4.12
N ASN A 779 -36.28 12.60 -3.02
CA ASN A 779 -36.40 14.07 -3.02
C ASN A 779 -35.18 14.80 -2.46
N SER A 780 -34.16 14.11 -1.95
CA SER A 780 -33.18 14.71 -1.05
C SER A 780 -31.97 15.38 -1.72
N PHE A 781 -31.63 15.10 -3.01
CA PHE A 781 -30.60 15.84 -3.73
C PHE A 781 -31.12 16.88 -4.68
N VAL A 782 -32.37 16.99 -4.69
CA VAL A 782 -33.10 17.52 -5.83
C VAL A 782 -33.08 19.03 -5.87
N LEU A 783 -33.01 19.62 -4.68
CA LEU A 783 -33.13 21.08 -4.53
C LEU A 783 -31.87 21.72 -3.91
N GLY A 784 -30.67 21.07 -4.07
CA GLY A 784 -29.46 21.57 -3.45
C GLY A 784 -29.39 21.29 -1.94
N GLN A 785 -30.21 20.37 -1.43
CA GLN A 785 -30.35 20.10 -0.01
C GLN A 785 -29.12 19.38 0.56
N ASP A 786 -28.70 19.77 1.77
CA ASP A 786 -27.67 19.09 2.51
C ASP A 786 -28.24 17.98 3.40
N ILE A 787 -27.67 16.77 3.27
CA ILE A 787 -28.10 15.62 4.05
C ILE A 787 -27.16 15.45 5.24
N ILE A 788 -27.75 15.53 6.42
CA ILE A 788 -27.04 15.35 7.70
C ILE A 788 -27.39 13.97 8.24
N GLY A 789 -26.42 13.06 8.22
CA GLY A 789 -26.64 11.71 8.75
C GLY A 789 -26.93 11.75 10.25
N LEU A 790 -27.92 10.96 10.71
CA LEU A 790 -28.18 10.68 12.13
C LEU A 790 -28.49 9.19 12.24
N ARG A 791 -27.49 8.42 12.62
CA ARG A 791 -27.62 6.95 12.71
C ARG A 791 -28.62 6.56 13.81
N GLY A 792 -29.36 5.48 13.59
CA GLY A 792 -30.46 5.07 14.48
C GLY A 792 -31.82 5.64 14.09
N TYR A 793 -31.82 6.48 13.04
CA TYR A 793 -33.04 7.00 12.43
C TYR A 793 -33.05 6.66 10.94
N GLN A 794 -34.22 6.54 10.31
CA GLN A 794 -34.31 6.34 8.88
C GLN A 794 -33.95 7.64 8.13
N ASP A 795 -33.68 7.53 6.86
CA ASP A 795 -33.32 8.69 6.02
C ASP A 795 -34.44 9.73 6.08
N ASN A 796 -34.07 10.99 6.38
CA ASN A 796 -34.93 12.17 6.48
C ASN A 796 -36.03 12.17 7.55
N HIS A 797 -36.14 11.14 8.39
CA HIS A 797 -37.24 11.03 9.36
C HIS A 797 -37.18 12.05 10.51
N VAL A 798 -36.03 12.66 10.75
CA VAL A 798 -35.88 13.74 11.75
C VAL A 798 -36.06 15.11 11.08
N THR A 799 -36.53 15.17 9.84
CA THR A 799 -36.70 16.39 9.09
C THR A 799 -38.15 16.86 9.15
N PRO A 800 -38.41 18.10 9.55
CA PRO A 800 -39.79 18.61 9.60
C PRO A 800 -40.34 18.84 8.19
N PRO A 801 -41.66 18.71 8.00
CA PRO A 801 -42.29 19.09 6.76
C PRO A 801 -42.14 20.59 6.51
N LEU A 802 -42.09 20.98 5.25
CA LEU A 802 -42.15 22.38 4.87
C LEU A 802 -43.63 22.84 4.88
N TYR A 803 -43.91 23.91 5.64
CA TYR A 803 -45.25 24.54 5.71
C TYR A 803 -45.35 25.66 4.69
N ASP A 804 -46.53 25.80 4.11
CA ASP A 804 -46.84 26.92 3.25
C ASP A 804 -47.09 28.21 4.02
N ARG A 805 -47.39 29.31 3.27
CA ARG A 805 -47.66 30.61 3.87
C ARG A 805 -48.89 30.63 4.79
N TYR A 806 -49.77 29.66 4.65
CA TYR A 806 -51.03 29.57 5.42
C TYR A 806 -50.95 28.52 6.56
N GLY A 807 -49.78 27.96 6.79
CA GLY A 807 -49.56 26.96 7.82
C GLY A 807 -49.96 25.53 7.44
N ALA A 808 -50.33 25.25 6.20
CA ALA A 808 -50.60 23.91 5.72
C ALA A 808 -49.26 23.21 5.32
N ALA A 809 -49.09 21.92 5.68
CA ALA A 809 -47.94 21.17 5.27
C ALA A 809 -47.90 21.02 3.76
N SER A 810 -46.82 21.46 3.14
CA SER A 810 -46.52 21.26 1.73
C SER A 810 -46.27 19.77 1.48
N THR A 811 -47.21 19.09 0.80
CA THR A 811 -47.08 17.67 0.52
C THR A 811 -45.83 17.37 -0.30
N GLY A 812 -44.99 16.47 0.18
CA GLY A 812 -43.82 15.94 -0.54
C GLY A 812 -42.49 16.72 -0.40
N ILE A 813 -42.49 17.96 0.13
CA ILE A 813 -41.27 18.73 0.36
C ILE A 813 -40.94 18.75 1.87
N GLN A 814 -39.70 18.39 2.21
CA GLN A 814 -39.17 18.41 3.56
C GLN A 814 -37.94 19.30 3.61
N GLY A 815 -37.60 19.84 4.78
CA GLY A 815 -36.34 20.54 4.99
C GLY A 815 -36.39 21.49 6.15
N GLY A 816 -35.34 21.51 6.96
CA GLY A 816 -35.10 22.51 7.99
C GLY A 816 -34.23 23.64 7.51
N ILE A 817 -34.25 24.76 8.24
CA ILE A 817 -33.37 25.90 8.02
C ILE A 817 -32.29 26.04 9.08
N VAL A 818 -32.44 25.36 10.20
CA VAL A 818 -31.47 25.31 11.28
C VAL A 818 -31.26 23.84 11.67
N TYR A 819 -30.02 23.42 11.85
CA TYR A 819 -29.74 22.12 12.45
C TYR A 819 -28.54 22.20 13.39
N ASN A 820 -28.49 21.28 14.34
CA ASN A 820 -27.29 20.95 15.07
C ASN A 820 -27.17 19.44 15.22
N LYS A 821 -25.92 18.96 15.27
CA LYS A 821 -25.60 17.57 15.51
C LYS A 821 -24.32 17.45 16.30
N PHE A 822 -24.34 16.57 17.28
CA PHE A 822 -23.17 16.18 18.07
C PHE A 822 -22.93 14.68 17.92
N GLY A 823 -21.70 14.28 17.99
CA GLY A 823 -21.36 12.87 17.92
C GLY A 823 -20.07 12.57 18.67
N MET A 824 -20.01 11.38 19.24
CA MET A 824 -18.79 10.85 19.86
C MET A 824 -18.61 9.40 19.42
N GLU A 825 -17.41 9.05 18.95
CA GLU A 825 -17.04 7.69 18.59
C GLU A 825 -15.78 7.24 19.33
N LEU A 826 -15.83 6.09 19.96
CA LEU A 826 -14.67 5.42 20.54
C LEU A 826 -14.19 4.36 19.57
N ARG A 827 -13.04 4.57 18.95
CA ARG A 827 -12.50 3.81 17.81
C ARG A 827 -11.32 2.95 18.22
N TYR A 828 -11.30 1.70 17.75
CA TYR A 828 -10.19 0.78 17.95
C TYR A 828 -9.75 0.11 16.64
N PRO A 829 -8.46 0.21 16.23
CA PRO A 829 -8.00 -0.40 14.99
C PRO A 829 -7.79 -1.91 15.18
N VAL A 830 -8.49 -2.70 14.38
CA VAL A 830 -8.37 -4.17 14.37
C VAL A 830 -7.23 -4.60 13.45
N VAL A 831 -7.17 -4.02 12.25
CA VAL A 831 -6.12 -4.26 11.24
C VAL A 831 -5.63 -2.92 10.72
N THR A 832 -4.32 -2.71 10.73
CA THR A 832 -3.65 -1.57 10.11
C THR A 832 -2.57 -2.11 9.19
N SER A 833 -2.86 -2.27 7.92
CA SER A 833 -1.89 -2.69 6.90
C SER A 833 -2.05 -1.86 5.64
N GLN A 834 -1.04 -1.82 4.79
CA GLN A 834 -1.11 -1.13 3.49
C GLN A 834 -2.22 -1.68 2.58
N ALA A 835 -2.56 -2.96 2.73
CA ALA A 835 -3.59 -3.62 1.92
C ALA A 835 -5.02 -3.35 2.42
N ALA A 836 -5.21 -3.10 3.72
CA ALA A 836 -6.52 -2.82 4.31
C ALA A 836 -6.38 -2.19 5.70
N THR A 837 -7.23 -1.21 5.99
CA THR A 837 -7.41 -0.66 7.34
C THR A 837 -8.80 -1.03 7.82
N VAL A 838 -8.88 -1.74 8.95
CA VAL A 838 -10.15 -2.15 9.57
C VAL A 838 -10.18 -1.66 11.00
N TYR A 839 -11.23 -0.95 11.38
CA TYR A 839 -11.45 -0.53 12.75
C TYR A 839 -12.91 -0.69 13.16
N SER A 840 -13.11 -1.03 14.43
CA SER A 840 -14.41 -1.08 15.08
C SER A 840 -14.58 0.15 15.97
N PHE A 841 -15.83 0.51 16.22
CA PHE A 841 -16.16 1.64 17.07
C PHE A 841 -17.52 1.47 17.72
N VAL A 842 -17.67 2.13 18.86
CA VAL A 842 -18.97 2.41 19.48
C VAL A 842 -19.21 3.91 19.40
N PHE A 843 -20.47 4.32 19.27
CA PHE A 843 -20.79 5.73 19.10
C PHE A 843 -22.08 6.14 19.78
N THR A 844 -22.17 7.44 20.03
CA THR A 844 -23.39 8.13 20.37
C THR A 844 -23.55 9.34 19.46
N GLU A 845 -24.76 9.60 19.00
CA GLU A 845 -25.12 10.78 18.21
C GLU A 845 -26.36 11.43 18.77
N ALA A 846 -26.42 12.75 18.65
CA ALA A 846 -27.57 13.55 19.02
C ALA A 846 -27.70 14.71 18.02
N GLY A 847 -28.89 14.93 17.49
CA GLY A 847 -29.10 15.99 16.52
C GLY A 847 -30.57 16.30 16.30
N ASN A 848 -30.82 17.47 15.78
CA ASN A 848 -32.17 17.88 15.38
C ASN A 848 -32.13 18.93 14.25
N ASN A 849 -33.27 19.11 13.62
CA ASN A 849 -33.44 19.96 12.47
C ASN A 849 -34.78 20.71 12.57
N TRP A 850 -34.77 22.04 12.46
CA TRP A 850 -35.94 22.89 12.63
C TRP A 850 -36.26 23.68 11.37
N ASN A 851 -37.56 23.83 11.10
CA ASN A 851 -38.07 24.62 9.99
C ASN A 851 -38.15 26.12 10.28
N ASN A 852 -38.10 26.51 11.52
CA ASN A 852 -38.16 27.89 12.00
C ASN A 852 -37.04 28.14 13.01
N TYR A 853 -36.38 29.31 12.94
CA TYR A 853 -35.33 29.66 13.89
C TYR A 853 -35.87 29.98 15.31
N GLN A 854 -37.15 30.38 15.41
CA GLN A 854 -37.81 30.63 16.72
C GLN A 854 -37.99 29.33 17.52
N ASP A 855 -38.10 28.21 16.85
CA ASP A 855 -38.24 26.89 17.47
C ASP A 855 -36.91 26.23 17.83
N PHE A 856 -35.81 26.90 17.49
CA PHE A 856 -34.46 26.34 17.71
C PHE A 856 -34.18 26.22 19.20
N ASN A 857 -34.02 24.97 19.64
CA ASN A 857 -33.55 24.61 20.98
C ASN A 857 -32.38 23.62 20.86
N PRO A 858 -31.13 24.05 21.12
CA PRO A 858 -29.95 23.21 20.90
C PRO A 858 -29.87 21.98 21.80
N PHE A 859 -30.74 21.87 22.81
CA PHE A 859 -30.81 20.75 23.75
C PHE A 859 -31.96 19.77 23.47
N ASN A 860 -32.91 20.15 22.60
CA ASN A 860 -33.98 19.28 22.15
C ASN A 860 -33.51 18.43 20.98
N LEU A 861 -32.84 17.29 21.27
CA LEU A 861 -32.13 16.47 20.30
C LEU A 861 -32.68 15.06 20.25
N TYR A 862 -32.73 14.51 19.06
CA TYR A 862 -32.96 13.10 18.79
C TYR A 862 -31.67 12.32 18.99
N ARG A 863 -31.67 11.36 19.94
CA ARG A 863 -30.47 10.69 20.45
C ARG A 863 -30.41 9.25 19.95
N SER A 864 -29.21 8.79 19.68
CA SER A 864 -28.95 7.41 19.31
C SER A 864 -27.62 6.93 19.86
N ALA A 865 -27.49 5.61 19.97
CA ALA A 865 -26.23 4.94 20.26
C ALA A 865 -26.12 3.67 19.44
N GLY A 866 -24.90 3.24 19.20
CA GLY A 866 -24.66 2.06 18.39
C GLY A 866 -23.21 1.65 18.32
N PHE A 867 -22.95 0.67 17.49
CA PHE A 867 -21.61 0.19 17.19
C PHE A 867 -21.47 -0.09 15.69
N GLY A 868 -20.24 -0.15 15.25
CA GLY A 868 -19.97 -0.39 13.85
C GLY A 868 -18.54 -0.81 13.55
N ALA A 869 -18.31 -1.09 12.27
CA ALA A 869 -16.99 -1.35 11.72
C ALA A 869 -16.83 -0.60 10.42
N ARG A 870 -15.61 -0.12 10.18
CA ARG A 870 -15.21 0.46 8.91
C ARG A 870 -14.04 -0.32 8.33
N ILE A 871 -14.14 -0.65 7.06
CA ILE A 871 -13.17 -1.41 6.30
C ILE A 871 -12.73 -0.54 5.12
N PHE A 872 -11.50 -0.10 5.12
CA PHE A 872 -10.92 0.58 3.99
C PHE A 872 -10.12 -0.41 3.15
N MET A 873 -10.45 -0.49 1.87
CA MET A 873 -9.73 -1.26 0.86
C MET A 873 -9.41 -0.36 -0.33
N PRO A 874 -8.15 -0.26 -0.79
CA PRO A 874 -7.76 0.65 -1.88
C PRO A 874 -8.59 0.50 -3.16
N ALA A 875 -9.03 -0.73 -3.48
CA ALA A 875 -9.82 -1.02 -4.68
C ALA A 875 -11.30 -0.65 -4.58
N PHE A 876 -11.88 -0.66 -3.36
CA PHE A 876 -13.33 -0.49 -3.14
C PHE A 876 -13.68 0.75 -2.29
N GLY A 877 -12.66 1.44 -1.77
CA GLY A 877 -12.88 2.57 -0.87
C GLY A 877 -13.25 2.15 0.55
N LEU A 878 -14.03 2.99 1.22
CA LEU A 878 -14.46 2.80 2.60
C LEU A 878 -15.82 2.07 2.64
N ILE A 879 -15.86 0.93 3.31
CA ILE A 879 -17.09 0.18 3.59
C ILE A 879 -17.44 0.40 5.07
N GLY A 880 -18.66 0.83 5.34
CA GLY A 880 -19.17 1.06 6.69
C GLY A 880 -20.35 0.16 7.00
N LEU A 881 -20.29 -0.50 8.15
CA LEU A 881 -21.35 -1.31 8.73
C LEU A 881 -21.70 -0.71 10.09
N ASN A 882 -22.93 -0.26 10.28
CA ASN A 882 -23.37 0.36 11.53
C ASN A 882 -24.69 -0.25 11.96
N TRP A 883 -24.77 -0.61 13.22
CA TRP A 883 -26.02 -0.86 13.91
C TRP A 883 -26.24 0.24 14.94
N ALA A 884 -27.44 0.79 14.98
CA ALA A 884 -27.78 1.87 15.89
C ALA A 884 -29.21 1.75 16.41
N TYR A 885 -29.44 2.26 17.60
CA TYR A 885 -30.75 2.35 18.22
C TYR A 885 -31.10 3.82 18.46
N GLY A 886 -32.23 4.26 17.89
CA GLY A 886 -32.80 5.59 18.13
C GLY A 886 -33.71 5.58 19.34
N PHE A 887 -33.44 6.42 20.31
CA PHE A 887 -34.12 6.41 21.61
C PHE A 887 -35.43 7.20 21.64
N ASP A 888 -35.53 8.20 20.77
CA ASP A 888 -36.57 9.20 20.83
C ASP A 888 -37.69 8.88 19.82
N THR A 889 -38.90 9.36 20.12
CA THR A 889 -40.07 9.21 19.24
C THR A 889 -39.91 10.13 18.02
N LEU A 890 -40.19 9.58 16.86
CA LEU A 890 -40.07 10.31 15.59
C LEU A 890 -41.07 11.47 15.51
N PRO A 891 -40.73 12.58 14.81
CA PRO A 891 -41.71 13.61 14.49
C PRO A 891 -42.88 13.00 13.73
N ASN A 892 -44.11 13.28 14.17
CA ASN A 892 -45.34 12.79 13.55
C ASN A 892 -45.57 11.25 13.59
N ALA A 893 -44.87 10.55 14.47
CA ALA A 893 -45.03 9.12 14.70
C ALA A 893 -45.26 8.84 16.19
N ASN A 894 -46.09 7.85 16.52
CA ASN A 894 -46.34 7.42 17.91
C ASN A 894 -45.32 6.36 18.41
N ALA A 895 -44.25 6.12 17.66
CA ALA A 895 -43.29 5.09 17.96
C ALA A 895 -41.86 5.63 17.95
N LYS A 896 -40.99 5.03 18.77
CA LYS A 896 -39.55 5.27 18.74
C LYS A 896 -38.95 4.77 17.44
N SER A 897 -37.83 5.37 16.98
CA SER A 897 -37.11 4.89 15.78
C SER A 897 -36.63 3.44 15.94
N GLY A 898 -36.13 3.08 17.13
CA GLY A 898 -35.73 1.71 17.44
C GLY A 898 -34.45 1.28 16.73
N SER A 899 -34.36 0.00 16.37
CA SER A 899 -33.18 -0.61 15.76
C SER A 899 -33.08 -0.31 14.27
N GLN A 900 -31.94 0.24 13.85
CA GLN A 900 -31.64 0.54 12.46
C GLN A 900 -30.27 -0.04 12.07
N PHE A 901 -30.19 -0.58 10.87
CA PHE A 901 -28.93 -1.04 10.27
C PHE A 901 -28.58 -0.16 9.08
N HIS A 902 -27.35 0.38 9.07
CA HIS A 902 -26.85 1.25 8.02
C HIS A 902 -25.64 0.62 7.35
N PHE A 903 -25.72 0.47 6.05
CA PHE A 903 -24.62 -0.01 5.20
C PHE A 903 -24.18 1.11 4.27
N THR A 904 -22.87 1.37 4.19
CA THR A 904 -22.28 2.41 3.34
C THR A 904 -21.11 1.90 2.55
N ILE A 905 -20.97 2.30 1.28
CA ILE A 905 -19.80 2.03 0.44
C ILE A 905 -19.34 3.34 -0.18
N GLY A 906 -18.03 3.62 -0.07
CA GLY A 906 -17.38 4.74 -0.77
C GLY A 906 -17.59 6.12 -0.15
N GLN A 907 -18.39 6.26 0.91
CA GLN A 907 -18.62 7.54 1.59
C GLN A 907 -18.35 7.48 3.09
N GLN A 908 -17.88 8.60 3.65
CA GLN A 908 -17.88 8.82 5.09
C GLN A 908 -19.21 9.48 5.49
N ILE A 909 -19.79 9.03 6.59
CA ILE A 909 -20.97 9.68 7.19
C ILE A 909 -20.50 11.06 7.70
N ARG A 910 -21.16 12.10 7.23
CA ARG A 910 -20.94 13.49 7.60
C ARG A 910 -21.43 13.75 9.02
#